data_4b3c25249b6aa56cb9038615ed0fd05d
#
_entry.id   4b3c25249b6aa56cb9038615ed0fd05d
#
_cell.length_a   1.000
_cell.length_b   1.000
_cell.length_c   1.000
_cell.angle_alpha   90.00
_cell.angle_beta   90.00
_cell.angle_gamma   90.00
#
_symmetry.space_group_name_H-M   'P 1'
#
loop_
_entity.id
_entity.type
_entity.pdbx_description
1 polymer ?
#
loop_
_entity_poly.entity_id
_entity_poly.type
_entity_poly.pdbx_seq_one_letter_code
_entity_poly.pdbx_strand_id
1 'polypeptide(L)'
;MAERFGLAGAVDAQHFAWLSEGQNPITGEQLVRHRSGQSYTTADGATVKPVEHRAGWDATFSAPKSVSLTALVGGDERVREAHRHAVATALTELERYTQARIGGNHAAETTGKFIAAKFEHDTARPVNGYAAPQLHTHAVIFNMTERQDGSTRALQERGLFKSQEFATAVYQAELTYRLRNLGYEIEAGKRGAPEIKGYSQEYLDASSPRRQQIEQAMAKSGFSGPEAAQIAAHNTRDKKEIHTPAEVMEAHRQLAARFGNQADRVIAEARERAHTEEQNRIPNPPQRAQEAVSYAKERNFEREAIIDQRDIMRDALRRGMGDLTFDQVRDNFEHRHAIGEFQTVAAQKHDTGLRLTTPETIAAERATVEHMQRGQNTVAPIMSEERAASHAAALEFLNPAQRRAMEEILTSRDQIHGLQGLAGAGKTTTLAAIREAAQHNGYAVAGFAPTARATHQLREAAGISADTLQAYLAMGTREQEQTNPDDTANRRLFLVDESSLTSTQQMKEFLDRLGPQERVLLIGDTRQHQAVDAGKPFEQLQDAGMRTAQLDQIVRQKDPELLKAVEHLARNETQAGISLLQSQGRVTELSSPQERIAAIARDYASNPEKTLIVSPDNASRRDINQAVRIELQASGALGKENVSFPVLVGRNDMTGADRAWAARYNPGDTVQYIRGSEQLGLEKNTYATVVATDPANNRVTVARADGVQVAYDPQRLRGVNVYTSLPREFSTGDRIQFTHNNKDLDVHNRDRGRIEAIGNDNRLTVKMDDGRTVNFDAARVRHFDHGYAVTSHSSQSLTENRVLVNMDTNSFSELLNPRFAYVSISRASQDAHIYTNDAATLAQRLSTGVTKTSALDFHEAAVPDSHSQTPKEHTMEQHNELKPEQQSQLTPEQAERNRQYSPIETALQTEAHGYKWQRETDGIHSYQHPESQRWLHIDAEGQFFDRHAQPITRENALEQAGHSPTQSVAENAQSPTNPATTINHGISL
;
A
#
# COMPACT_ATOMS: atom_id res chain seq x y z
N MET A 1 -32.50 -10.29 -0.99
CA MET A 1 -33.17 -10.00 0.30
C MET A 1 -34.43 -9.14 0.11
N ALA A 2 -34.42 -8.13 -0.75
CA ALA A 2 -35.62 -7.31 -1.04
C ALA A 2 -36.81 -8.13 -1.53
N GLU A 3 -36.60 -9.09 -2.43
CA GLU A 3 -37.65 -9.97 -2.96
C GLU A 3 -38.38 -10.79 -1.87
N ARG A 4 -37.62 -11.23 -0.83
CA ARG A 4 -38.19 -11.97 0.32
C ARG A 4 -39.28 -11.17 1.04
N PHE A 5 -39.14 -9.84 1.05
CA PHE A 5 -40.10 -8.92 1.67
C PHE A 5 -41.08 -8.29 0.65
N GLY A 6 -41.09 -8.79 -0.60
CA GLY A 6 -41.95 -8.24 -1.64
C GLY A 6 -41.66 -6.77 -1.99
N LEU A 7 -40.46 -6.29 -1.72
CA LEU A 7 -40.02 -4.92 -1.98
C LEU A 7 -39.66 -4.78 -3.45
N ALA A 8 -40.55 -4.20 -4.23
CA ALA A 8 -40.36 -3.89 -5.64
C ALA A 8 -41.03 -2.56 -6.00
N GLY A 9 -40.49 -1.86 -7.00
CA GLY A 9 -41.07 -0.61 -7.51
C GLY A 9 -40.72 0.60 -6.66
N ALA A 10 -41.68 1.51 -6.45
CA ALA A 10 -41.47 2.75 -5.71
C ALA A 10 -41.21 2.51 -4.22
N VAL A 11 -40.32 3.34 -3.66
CA VAL A 11 -39.95 3.25 -2.23
C VAL A 11 -41.16 3.77 -1.40
N ASP A 12 -41.71 2.92 -0.55
CA ASP A 12 -42.73 3.28 0.44
C ASP A 12 -42.07 3.90 1.68
N ALA A 13 -42.63 4.99 2.18
CA ALA A 13 -42.05 5.74 3.31
C ALA A 13 -42.05 4.93 4.62
N GLN A 14 -43.09 4.12 4.87
CA GLN A 14 -43.17 3.28 6.07
C GLN A 14 -42.16 2.11 6.02
N HIS A 15 -42.08 1.45 4.86
CA HIS A 15 -41.07 0.40 4.66
C HIS A 15 -39.67 0.94 4.80
N PHE A 16 -39.39 2.12 4.26
CA PHE A 16 -38.11 2.80 4.40
C PHE A 16 -37.80 3.11 5.88
N ALA A 17 -38.76 3.62 6.63
CA ALA A 17 -38.59 3.93 8.05
C ALA A 17 -38.28 2.67 8.86
N TRP A 18 -39.05 1.59 8.67
CA TRP A 18 -38.81 0.33 9.37
C TRP A 18 -37.48 -0.30 9.03
N LEU A 19 -37.07 -0.31 7.76
CA LEU A 19 -35.75 -0.80 7.35
C LEU A 19 -34.62 0.03 7.95
N SER A 20 -34.81 1.36 8.06
CA SER A 20 -33.85 2.26 8.70
C SER A 20 -33.65 1.96 10.18
N GLU A 21 -34.69 1.45 10.87
CA GLU A 21 -34.63 1.00 12.26
C GLU A 21 -34.26 -0.49 12.40
N GLY A 22 -33.88 -1.17 11.32
CA GLY A 22 -33.52 -2.57 11.34
C GLY A 22 -34.72 -3.50 11.59
N GLN A 23 -35.92 -3.10 11.20
CA GLN A 23 -37.20 -3.82 11.37
C GLN A 23 -37.65 -4.48 10.08
N ASN A 24 -38.49 -5.48 10.22
CA ASN A 24 -39.18 -6.14 9.11
C ASN A 24 -40.12 -5.12 8.41
N PRO A 25 -39.96 -4.88 7.11
CA PRO A 25 -40.78 -3.88 6.42
C PRO A 25 -42.26 -4.24 6.27
N ILE A 26 -42.65 -5.52 6.56
CA ILE A 26 -44.04 -5.99 6.48
C ILE A 26 -44.69 -6.02 7.86
N THR A 27 -43.97 -6.50 8.88
CA THR A 27 -44.55 -6.77 10.23
C THR A 27 -44.13 -5.73 11.27
N GLY A 28 -43.09 -4.92 11.00
CA GLY A 28 -42.49 -4.01 11.98
C GLY A 28 -41.66 -4.71 13.09
N GLU A 29 -41.52 -6.02 13.02
CA GLU A 29 -40.76 -6.80 14.00
C GLU A 29 -39.28 -6.49 13.91
N GLN A 30 -38.58 -6.41 15.06
CA GLN A 30 -37.13 -6.13 15.12
C GLN A 30 -36.31 -7.29 14.56
N LEU A 31 -35.58 -7.07 13.47
CA LEU A 31 -34.69 -8.05 12.83
C LEU A 31 -33.24 -7.91 13.25
N VAL A 32 -32.79 -6.69 13.52
CA VAL A 32 -31.42 -6.40 13.91
C VAL A 32 -31.41 -5.83 15.33
N ARG A 33 -30.68 -6.47 16.23
CA ARG A 33 -30.58 -6.02 17.63
C ARG A 33 -29.87 -4.68 17.71
N HIS A 34 -30.48 -3.71 18.38
CA HIS A 34 -29.83 -2.45 18.74
C HIS A 34 -28.96 -2.68 20.00
N ARG A 35 -27.78 -2.08 20.05
CA ARG A 35 -27.01 -1.98 21.28
C ARG A 35 -27.64 -0.85 22.09
N SER A 36 -28.20 -1.17 23.27
CA SER A 36 -28.58 -0.18 24.26
C SER A 36 -27.30 0.38 24.93
N GLY A 37 -26.80 1.49 24.44
CA GLY A 37 -25.79 2.24 25.16
C GLY A 37 -26.46 3.13 26.23
N GLN A 38 -25.82 3.33 27.37
CA GLN A 38 -26.31 4.33 28.34
C GLN A 38 -25.87 5.73 27.86
N SER A 39 -26.82 6.67 27.90
CA SER A 39 -26.47 8.09 27.73
C SER A 39 -25.58 8.55 28.91
N TYR A 40 -24.54 9.29 28.59
CA TYR A 40 -23.65 9.87 29.61
C TYR A 40 -23.59 11.38 29.43
N THR A 41 -23.41 12.08 30.56
CA THR A 41 -23.25 13.51 30.53
C THR A 41 -21.75 13.85 30.59
N THR A 42 -21.31 14.65 29.62
CA THR A 42 -19.93 15.13 29.53
C THR A 42 -19.65 16.15 30.66
N ALA A 43 -18.38 16.42 30.94
CA ALA A 43 -17.99 17.35 32.05
C ALA A 43 -18.50 18.79 31.87
N ASP A 44 -18.85 19.18 30.64
CA ASP A 44 -19.45 20.46 30.25
C ASP A 44 -20.99 20.45 30.29
N GLY A 45 -21.60 19.37 30.81
CA GLY A 45 -23.04 19.24 31.00
C GLY A 45 -23.85 18.82 29.75
N ALA A 46 -23.20 18.53 28.64
CA ALA A 46 -23.88 18.03 27.43
C ALA A 46 -24.22 16.54 27.56
N THR A 47 -25.46 16.16 27.35
CA THR A 47 -25.87 14.74 27.34
C THR A 47 -25.57 14.12 25.96
N VAL A 48 -24.62 13.21 25.90
CA VAL A 48 -24.32 12.40 24.71
C VAL A 48 -25.23 11.19 24.72
N LYS A 49 -26.15 11.12 23.76
CA LYS A 49 -26.93 9.90 23.51
C LYS A 49 -26.07 8.94 22.73
N PRO A 50 -25.97 7.66 23.12
CA PRO A 50 -25.28 6.66 22.32
C PRO A 50 -25.95 6.55 20.96
N VAL A 51 -25.14 6.29 19.91
CA VAL A 51 -25.70 5.94 18.58
C VAL A 51 -26.28 4.53 18.71
N GLU A 52 -27.60 4.45 18.90
CA GLU A 52 -28.30 3.20 19.18
C GLU A 52 -28.27 2.25 17.97
N HIS A 53 -28.34 2.82 16.75
CA HIS A 53 -28.34 2.05 15.51
C HIS A 53 -27.89 2.93 14.33
N ARG A 54 -27.08 2.39 13.43
CA ARG A 54 -26.80 3.01 12.14
C ARG A 54 -27.84 2.51 11.13
N ALA A 55 -28.63 3.41 10.51
CA ALA A 55 -29.65 3.04 9.54
C ALA A 55 -29.07 2.33 8.29
N GLY A 56 -27.91 2.78 7.81
CA GLY A 56 -27.29 2.23 6.61
C GLY A 56 -26.13 3.07 6.10
N TRP A 57 -25.75 2.81 4.86
CA TRP A 57 -24.70 3.52 4.11
C TRP A 57 -25.27 4.02 2.78
N ASP A 58 -24.86 5.20 2.37
CA ASP A 58 -25.22 5.77 1.09
C ASP A 58 -24.10 5.51 0.06
N ALA A 59 -24.40 4.69 -0.94
CA ALA A 59 -23.54 4.48 -2.10
C ALA A 59 -24.00 5.42 -3.23
N THR A 60 -23.23 6.49 -3.47
CA THR A 60 -23.58 7.51 -4.47
C THR A 60 -22.86 7.26 -5.79
N PHE A 61 -23.62 7.02 -6.86
CA PHE A 61 -23.13 6.87 -8.23
C PHE A 61 -23.36 8.17 -9.00
N SER A 62 -22.28 8.85 -9.35
CA SER A 62 -22.34 10.15 -10.03
C SER A 62 -21.86 10.03 -11.47
N ALA A 63 -22.72 10.38 -12.43
CA ALA A 63 -22.34 10.45 -13.82
C ALA A 63 -21.32 11.58 -14.07
N PRO A 64 -20.38 11.41 -15.01
CA PRO A 64 -19.48 12.46 -15.45
C PRO A 64 -20.24 13.71 -15.92
N LYS A 65 -19.58 14.87 -15.94
CA LYS A 65 -20.27 16.13 -16.22
C LYS A 65 -20.84 16.21 -17.62
N SER A 66 -20.10 15.77 -18.63
CA SER A 66 -20.58 15.69 -20.02
C SER A 66 -21.81 14.78 -20.17
N VAL A 67 -21.82 13.64 -19.47
CA VAL A 67 -22.96 12.71 -19.42
C VAL A 67 -24.17 13.37 -18.79
N SER A 68 -23.98 14.07 -17.67
CA SER A 68 -25.04 14.83 -17.01
C SER A 68 -25.63 15.94 -17.90
N LEU A 69 -24.76 16.68 -18.63
CA LEU A 69 -25.21 17.71 -19.59
C LEU A 69 -25.98 17.09 -20.75
N THR A 70 -25.53 15.97 -21.30
CA THR A 70 -26.20 15.27 -22.39
C THR A 70 -27.61 14.77 -21.98
N ALA A 71 -27.69 14.13 -20.81
CA ALA A 71 -28.96 13.59 -20.30
C ALA A 71 -29.94 14.67 -19.87
N LEU A 72 -29.48 15.67 -19.10
CA LEU A 72 -30.35 16.61 -18.40
C LEU A 72 -30.59 17.89 -19.18
N VAL A 73 -29.60 18.45 -19.84
CA VAL A 73 -29.72 19.70 -20.61
C VAL A 73 -30.10 19.41 -22.06
N GLY A 74 -29.42 18.42 -22.67
CA GLY A 74 -29.78 17.96 -24.02
C GLY A 74 -31.03 17.08 -24.10
N GLY A 75 -31.49 16.54 -22.96
CA GLY A 75 -32.72 15.75 -22.89
C GLY A 75 -32.62 14.36 -23.52
N ASP A 76 -31.45 13.77 -23.67
CA ASP A 76 -31.33 12.40 -24.19
C ASP A 76 -31.61 11.36 -23.09
N GLU A 77 -32.81 10.86 -23.00
CA GLU A 77 -33.27 9.89 -22.00
C GLU A 77 -32.51 8.54 -22.12
N ARG A 78 -31.98 8.20 -23.30
CA ARG A 78 -31.19 6.98 -23.51
C ARG A 78 -29.92 7.01 -22.67
N VAL A 79 -29.33 8.19 -22.45
CA VAL A 79 -28.13 8.39 -21.61
C VAL A 79 -28.50 8.21 -20.13
N ARG A 80 -29.67 8.69 -19.70
CA ARG A 80 -30.19 8.46 -18.36
C ARG A 80 -30.44 6.97 -18.09
N GLU A 81 -31.00 6.27 -19.07
CA GLU A 81 -31.21 4.82 -18.97
C GLU A 81 -29.90 4.04 -18.92
N ALA A 82 -28.89 4.46 -19.68
CA ALA A 82 -27.53 3.89 -19.58
C ALA A 82 -26.94 4.06 -18.17
N HIS A 83 -27.16 5.21 -17.53
CA HIS A 83 -26.77 5.44 -16.13
C HIS A 83 -27.49 4.47 -15.17
N ARG A 84 -28.83 4.34 -15.29
CA ARG A 84 -29.62 3.43 -14.44
C ARG A 84 -29.16 1.98 -14.54
N HIS A 85 -28.87 1.50 -15.75
CA HIS A 85 -28.32 0.17 -15.98
C HIS A 85 -26.94 0.00 -15.34
N ALA A 86 -26.03 0.95 -15.54
CA ALA A 86 -24.70 0.90 -14.96
C ALA A 86 -24.74 0.88 -13.43
N VAL A 87 -25.64 1.67 -12.82
CA VAL A 87 -25.87 1.65 -11.36
C VAL A 87 -26.39 0.28 -10.91
N ALA A 88 -27.35 -0.31 -11.64
CA ALA A 88 -27.91 -1.61 -11.30
C ALA A 88 -26.82 -2.70 -11.32
N THR A 89 -26.03 -2.77 -12.37
CA THR A 89 -24.91 -3.74 -12.48
C THR A 89 -23.91 -3.56 -11.35
N ALA A 90 -23.47 -2.33 -11.08
CA ALA A 90 -22.52 -2.05 -10.02
C ALA A 90 -23.04 -2.39 -8.62
N LEU A 91 -24.32 -2.16 -8.34
CA LEU A 91 -24.96 -2.55 -7.06
C LEU A 91 -25.05 -4.07 -6.91
N THR A 92 -25.40 -4.79 -7.98
CA THR A 92 -25.44 -6.26 -7.97
C THR A 92 -24.06 -6.85 -7.65
N GLU A 93 -23.01 -6.27 -8.22
CA GLU A 93 -21.64 -6.73 -7.91
C GLU A 93 -21.18 -6.31 -6.51
N LEU A 94 -21.56 -5.13 -6.03
CA LEU A 94 -21.27 -4.69 -4.67
C LEU A 94 -21.96 -5.58 -3.63
N GLU A 95 -23.18 -6.07 -3.92
CA GLU A 95 -23.94 -6.96 -3.05
C GLU A 95 -23.20 -8.25 -2.73
N ARG A 96 -22.43 -8.81 -3.66
CA ARG A 96 -21.66 -10.05 -3.48
C ARG A 96 -20.65 -9.97 -2.33
N TYR A 97 -20.19 -8.77 -1.98
CA TYR A 97 -19.22 -8.52 -0.90
C TYR A 97 -19.86 -8.11 0.42
N THR A 98 -21.17 -8.30 0.53
CA THR A 98 -21.90 -8.04 1.77
C THR A 98 -21.52 -9.09 2.81
N GLN A 99 -21.24 -8.61 4.02
CA GLN A 99 -20.87 -9.47 5.14
C GLN A 99 -21.78 -9.21 6.36
N ALA A 100 -22.09 -10.28 7.10
CA ALA A 100 -22.78 -10.18 8.38
C ALA A 100 -21.79 -10.00 9.53
N ARG A 101 -22.11 -9.10 10.47
CA ARG A 101 -21.37 -8.98 11.74
C ARG A 101 -21.79 -10.10 12.67
N ILE A 102 -20.88 -11.06 12.93
CA ILE A 102 -21.13 -12.21 13.80
C ILE A 102 -20.95 -11.85 15.28
N GLY A 103 -20.10 -10.89 15.59
CA GLY A 103 -19.77 -10.48 16.96
C GLY A 103 -18.55 -11.20 17.50
N GLY A 104 -18.07 -10.76 18.69
CA GLY A 104 -16.89 -11.32 19.31
C GLY A 104 -15.65 -11.22 18.41
N ASN A 105 -14.81 -12.24 18.50
CA ASN A 105 -13.58 -12.36 17.72
C ASN A 105 -13.74 -13.20 16.44
N HIS A 106 -14.99 -13.47 16.01
CA HIS A 106 -15.29 -14.28 14.82
C HIS A 106 -15.09 -13.47 13.53
N ALA A 107 -14.68 -14.19 12.46
CA ALA A 107 -14.67 -13.64 11.12
C ALA A 107 -16.10 -13.26 10.69
N ALA A 108 -16.23 -12.19 9.90
CA ALA A 108 -17.50 -11.83 9.31
C ALA A 108 -17.93 -12.91 8.29
N GLU A 109 -19.22 -13.22 8.25
CA GLU A 109 -19.79 -14.17 7.28
C GLU A 109 -20.15 -13.44 5.98
N THR A 110 -19.64 -13.88 4.85
CA THR A 110 -20.05 -13.33 3.54
C THR A 110 -21.44 -13.87 3.20
N THR A 111 -22.42 -12.96 3.15
CA THR A 111 -23.81 -13.28 2.90
C THR A 111 -24.24 -13.02 1.47
N GLY A 112 -23.58 -12.06 0.79
CA GLY A 112 -23.91 -11.65 -0.57
C GLY A 112 -25.33 -11.10 -0.72
N LYS A 113 -25.91 -10.49 0.33
CA LYS A 113 -27.28 -10.02 0.35
C LYS A 113 -27.42 -8.70 1.11
N PHE A 114 -27.99 -7.68 0.48
CA PHE A 114 -28.46 -6.49 1.16
C PHE A 114 -29.84 -6.03 0.64
N ILE A 115 -30.40 -4.99 1.24
CA ILE A 115 -31.52 -4.23 0.72
C ILE A 115 -31.03 -2.81 0.48
N ALA A 116 -31.31 -2.26 -0.72
CA ALA A 116 -30.99 -0.88 -1.04
C ALA A 116 -32.18 -0.13 -1.65
N ALA A 117 -32.41 1.10 -1.19
CA ALA A 117 -33.37 2.04 -1.79
C ALA A 117 -32.59 3.00 -2.69
N LYS A 118 -33.02 3.15 -3.97
CA LYS A 118 -32.37 4.01 -4.96
C LYS A 118 -33.13 5.30 -5.14
N PHE A 119 -32.45 6.44 -5.13
CA PHE A 119 -32.99 7.77 -5.35
C PHE A 119 -32.16 8.47 -6.43
N GLU A 120 -32.77 8.71 -7.60
CA GLU A 120 -32.10 9.41 -8.70
C GLU A 120 -32.32 10.91 -8.57
N HIS A 121 -31.28 11.70 -8.72
CA HIS A 121 -31.28 13.15 -8.64
C HIS A 121 -30.64 13.79 -9.88
N ASP A 122 -31.14 14.95 -10.26
CA ASP A 122 -30.74 15.68 -11.47
C ASP A 122 -29.83 16.88 -11.19
N THR A 123 -29.65 17.28 -9.92
CA THR A 123 -28.94 18.50 -9.56
C THR A 123 -27.92 18.28 -8.46
N ALA A 124 -26.77 18.91 -8.61
CA ALA A 124 -25.84 19.08 -7.51
C ALA A 124 -26.40 20.10 -6.50
N ARG A 125 -25.83 20.11 -5.28
CA ARG A 125 -26.17 21.14 -4.28
C ARG A 125 -25.87 22.53 -4.83
N PRO A 126 -26.80 23.48 -4.67
CA PRO A 126 -26.62 24.85 -5.14
C PRO A 126 -25.35 25.51 -4.59
N VAL A 127 -24.76 26.35 -5.41
CA VAL A 127 -23.65 27.26 -5.05
C VAL A 127 -24.02 28.63 -5.56
N ASN A 128 -24.12 29.62 -4.68
CA ASN A 128 -24.57 30.98 -5.00
C ASN A 128 -25.91 30.97 -5.76
N GLY A 129 -26.88 30.19 -5.34
CA GLY A 129 -28.22 30.09 -5.96
C GLY A 129 -28.26 29.25 -7.24
N TYR A 130 -27.17 28.71 -7.75
CA TYR A 130 -27.16 27.88 -8.97
C TYR A 130 -27.02 26.40 -8.64
N ALA A 131 -28.04 25.61 -8.91
CA ALA A 131 -28.05 24.16 -8.81
C ALA A 131 -27.58 23.54 -10.15
N ALA A 132 -26.30 23.13 -10.23
CA ALA A 132 -25.72 22.61 -11.46
C ALA A 132 -26.33 21.26 -11.88
N PRO A 133 -26.46 20.98 -13.21
CA PRO A 133 -26.91 19.68 -13.69
C PRO A 133 -25.93 18.60 -13.27
N GLN A 134 -26.42 17.59 -12.54
CA GLN A 134 -25.65 16.47 -12.07
C GLN A 134 -26.53 15.24 -11.93
N LEU A 135 -26.45 14.35 -12.89
CA LEU A 135 -27.13 13.06 -12.83
C LEU A 135 -26.41 12.16 -11.84
N HIS A 136 -27.10 11.76 -10.79
CA HIS A 136 -26.55 10.84 -9.80
C HIS A 136 -27.63 10.05 -9.09
N THR A 137 -27.26 8.87 -8.61
CA THR A 137 -28.13 7.97 -7.85
C THR A 137 -27.56 7.73 -6.48
N HIS A 138 -28.32 8.04 -5.44
CA HIS A 138 -28.09 7.57 -4.09
C HIS A 138 -28.67 6.18 -3.90
N ALA A 139 -27.88 5.21 -3.49
CA ALA A 139 -28.31 3.88 -3.10
C ALA A 139 -28.10 3.73 -1.58
N VAL A 140 -29.19 3.88 -0.82
CA VAL A 140 -29.18 3.71 0.63
C VAL A 140 -29.23 2.21 0.94
N ILE A 141 -28.08 1.65 1.32
CA ILE A 141 -27.91 0.24 1.71
C ILE A 141 -28.24 0.15 3.20
N PHE A 142 -29.33 -0.55 3.56
CA PHE A 142 -29.74 -0.69 4.95
C PHE A 142 -28.81 -1.60 5.75
N ASN A 143 -28.66 -1.31 7.04
CA ASN A 143 -27.75 -2.03 7.94
C ASN A 143 -28.33 -3.40 8.36
N MET A 144 -28.65 -4.22 7.38
CA MET A 144 -29.13 -5.59 7.61
C MET A 144 -28.73 -6.53 6.47
N THR A 145 -28.47 -7.77 6.83
CA THR A 145 -28.18 -8.84 5.88
C THR A 145 -28.72 -10.17 6.43
N GLU A 146 -29.05 -11.10 5.54
CA GLU A 146 -29.53 -12.43 5.90
C GLU A 146 -28.41 -13.45 5.77
N ARG A 147 -28.17 -14.18 6.85
CA ARG A 147 -27.18 -15.28 6.90
C ARG A 147 -27.73 -16.54 6.22
N GLN A 148 -26.85 -17.52 6.03
CA GLN A 148 -27.23 -18.83 5.46
C GLN A 148 -28.26 -19.57 6.32
N ASP A 149 -28.24 -19.38 7.65
CA ASP A 149 -29.21 -19.96 8.58
C ASP A 149 -30.57 -19.24 8.59
N GLY A 150 -30.78 -18.25 7.75
CA GLY A 150 -31.99 -17.42 7.66
C GLY A 150 -32.10 -16.32 8.71
N SER A 151 -31.18 -16.24 9.68
CA SER A 151 -31.19 -15.16 10.67
C SER A 151 -30.70 -13.83 10.05
N THR A 152 -31.26 -12.72 10.51
CA THR A 152 -30.86 -11.38 10.08
C THR A 152 -29.87 -10.78 11.08
N ARG A 153 -28.79 -10.16 10.57
CA ARG A 153 -27.74 -9.49 11.34
C ARG A 153 -27.43 -8.11 10.78
N ALA A 154 -26.77 -7.30 11.62
CA ALA A 154 -26.18 -6.06 11.16
C ALA A 154 -25.05 -6.31 10.15
N LEU A 155 -24.94 -5.44 9.17
CA LEU A 155 -23.90 -5.44 8.16
C LEU A 155 -22.51 -5.16 8.77
N GLN A 156 -21.52 -5.86 8.23
CA GLN A 156 -20.11 -5.48 8.39
C GLN A 156 -19.70 -4.68 7.16
N GLU A 157 -19.48 -3.38 7.36
CA GLU A 157 -19.25 -2.42 6.27
C GLU A 157 -17.93 -2.61 5.50
N ARG A 158 -16.95 -3.30 6.09
CA ARG A 158 -15.59 -3.43 5.53
C ARG A 158 -15.58 -3.97 4.09
N GLY A 159 -16.45 -4.95 3.80
CA GLY A 159 -16.58 -5.53 2.46
C GLY A 159 -17.04 -4.50 1.42
N LEU A 160 -18.00 -3.66 1.77
CA LEU A 160 -18.52 -2.60 0.90
C LEU A 160 -17.45 -1.53 0.62
N PHE A 161 -16.77 -1.02 1.66
CA PHE A 161 -15.73 -0.02 1.49
C PHE A 161 -14.54 -0.52 0.66
N LYS A 162 -14.08 -1.75 0.91
CA LYS A 162 -13.01 -2.36 0.10
C LYS A 162 -13.40 -2.62 -1.35
N SER A 163 -14.69 -2.69 -1.65
CA SER A 163 -15.20 -2.90 -3.02
C SER A 163 -15.49 -1.60 -3.77
N GLN A 164 -15.29 -0.43 -3.15
CA GLN A 164 -15.65 0.87 -3.72
C GLN A 164 -14.99 1.13 -5.09
N GLU A 165 -13.66 0.96 -5.20
CA GLU A 165 -12.96 1.17 -6.47
C GLU A 165 -13.34 0.18 -7.55
N PHE A 166 -13.61 -1.06 -7.17
CA PHE A 166 -14.10 -2.09 -8.06
C PHE A 166 -15.51 -1.74 -8.58
N ALA A 167 -16.45 -1.41 -7.69
CA ALA A 167 -17.81 -1.02 -8.07
C ALA A 167 -17.81 0.24 -8.95
N THR A 168 -16.90 1.20 -8.69
CA THR A 168 -16.69 2.36 -9.56
C THR A 168 -16.25 1.93 -10.96
N ALA A 169 -15.33 0.98 -11.08
CA ALA A 169 -14.86 0.49 -12.38
C ALA A 169 -15.96 -0.26 -13.14
N VAL A 170 -16.80 -1.04 -12.44
CA VAL A 170 -17.98 -1.70 -13.03
C VAL A 170 -18.95 -0.66 -13.57
N TYR A 171 -19.31 0.33 -12.76
CA TYR A 171 -20.22 1.41 -13.17
C TYR A 171 -19.68 2.17 -14.39
N GLN A 172 -18.42 2.57 -14.38
CA GLN A 172 -17.81 3.34 -15.46
C GLN A 172 -17.70 2.51 -16.76
N ALA A 173 -17.32 1.24 -16.68
CA ALA A 173 -17.22 0.36 -17.84
C ALA A 173 -18.60 0.14 -18.50
N GLU A 174 -19.62 -0.17 -17.70
CA GLU A 174 -20.99 -0.37 -18.19
C GLU A 174 -21.58 0.90 -18.80
N LEU A 175 -21.41 2.04 -18.11
CA LEU A 175 -21.85 3.33 -18.63
C LEU A 175 -21.19 3.64 -19.97
N THR A 176 -19.88 3.53 -20.05
CA THR A 176 -19.09 3.85 -21.25
C THR A 176 -19.45 2.94 -22.43
N TYR A 177 -19.57 1.63 -22.18
CA TYR A 177 -19.99 0.67 -23.20
C TYR A 177 -21.35 1.05 -23.81
N ARG A 178 -22.33 1.38 -22.96
CA ARG A 178 -23.67 1.77 -23.40
C ARG A 178 -23.67 3.09 -24.15
N LEU A 179 -22.92 4.08 -23.68
CA LEU A 179 -22.79 5.38 -24.37
C LEU A 179 -22.19 5.23 -25.76
N ARG A 180 -21.15 4.38 -25.91
CA ARG A 180 -20.57 4.09 -27.24
C ARG A 180 -21.57 3.43 -28.16
N ASN A 181 -22.37 2.48 -27.69
CA ASN A 181 -23.43 1.85 -28.48
C ASN A 181 -24.54 2.84 -28.88
N LEU A 182 -24.68 3.94 -28.16
CA LEU A 182 -25.56 5.05 -28.53
C LEU A 182 -24.94 6.02 -29.55
N GLY A 183 -23.70 5.75 -30.00
CA GLY A 183 -22.95 6.56 -30.96
C GLY A 183 -22.10 7.68 -30.36
N TYR A 184 -22.00 7.78 -29.03
CA TYR A 184 -21.16 8.78 -28.38
C TYR A 184 -19.68 8.42 -28.44
N GLU A 185 -18.84 9.38 -28.80
CA GLU A 185 -17.40 9.26 -28.64
C GLU A 185 -17.01 9.57 -27.18
N ILE A 186 -16.16 8.69 -26.60
CA ILE A 186 -15.73 8.82 -25.22
C ILE A 186 -14.24 9.15 -25.18
N GLU A 187 -13.88 10.09 -24.33
CA GLU A 187 -12.48 10.43 -24.01
C GLU A 187 -12.21 10.26 -22.50
N ALA A 188 -10.95 10.10 -22.16
CA ALA A 188 -10.53 10.03 -20.77
C ALA A 188 -10.55 11.44 -20.15
N GLY A 189 -11.45 11.66 -19.21
CA GLY A 189 -11.51 12.86 -18.41
C GLY A 189 -10.50 12.88 -17.26
N LYS A 190 -10.59 13.88 -16.40
CA LYS A 190 -9.75 14.00 -15.22
C LYS A 190 -9.87 12.73 -14.34
N ARG A 191 -8.74 12.17 -13.93
CA ARG A 191 -8.67 10.92 -13.14
C ARG A 191 -9.19 9.66 -13.85
N GLY A 192 -9.25 9.67 -15.18
CA GLY A 192 -9.65 8.52 -15.98
C GLY A 192 -11.16 8.26 -16.02
N ALA A 193 -12.00 9.16 -15.49
CA ALA A 193 -13.45 9.07 -15.64
C ALA A 193 -13.83 9.25 -17.12
N PRO A 194 -14.80 8.50 -17.65
CA PRO A 194 -15.21 8.61 -19.04
C PRO A 194 -16.02 9.90 -19.28
N GLU A 195 -15.58 10.76 -20.19
CA GLU A 195 -16.35 11.95 -20.60
C GLU A 195 -16.81 11.80 -22.05
N ILE A 196 -18.00 12.29 -22.36
CA ILE A 196 -18.48 12.39 -23.74
C ILE A 196 -17.71 13.52 -24.43
N LYS A 197 -17.06 13.21 -25.55
CA LYS A 197 -16.30 14.15 -26.35
C LYS A 197 -17.22 15.18 -27.04
N GLY A 198 -16.68 16.39 -27.24
CA GLY A 198 -17.39 17.45 -27.96
C GLY A 198 -17.87 18.59 -27.08
N TYR A 199 -17.64 18.51 -25.77
CA TYR A 199 -17.83 19.61 -24.83
C TYR A 199 -16.54 20.39 -24.60
N SER A 200 -16.63 21.73 -24.58
CA SER A 200 -15.48 22.55 -24.21
C SER A 200 -15.21 22.50 -22.70
N GLN A 201 -13.92 22.60 -22.32
CA GLN A 201 -13.53 22.55 -20.90
C GLN A 201 -14.16 23.71 -20.11
N GLU A 202 -14.29 24.90 -20.75
CA GLU A 202 -14.92 26.09 -20.15
C GLU A 202 -16.38 25.82 -19.79
N TYR A 203 -17.12 25.08 -20.64
CA TYR A 203 -18.52 24.75 -20.35
C TYR A 203 -18.63 23.68 -19.23
N LEU A 204 -17.76 22.67 -19.26
CA LEU A 204 -17.70 21.66 -18.20
C LEU A 204 -17.38 22.30 -16.84
N ASP A 205 -16.42 23.23 -16.81
CA ASP A 205 -16.02 23.92 -15.59
C ASP A 205 -17.11 24.89 -15.10
N ALA A 206 -17.74 25.67 -15.99
CA ALA A 206 -18.85 26.54 -15.63
C ALA A 206 -20.08 25.76 -15.11
N SER A 207 -20.26 24.52 -15.56
CA SER A 207 -21.31 23.60 -15.10
C SER A 207 -20.91 22.83 -13.82
N SER A 208 -19.76 23.12 -13.21
CA SER A 208 -19.23 22.38 -12.06
C SER A 208 -18.86 23.28 -10.86
N PRO A 209 -19.65 24.28 -10.47
CA PRO A 209 -19.28 25.25 -9.43
C PRO A 209 -19.06 24.58 -8.06
N ARG A 210 -19.79 23.52 -7.75
CA ARG A 210 -19.62 22.78 -6.49
C ARG A 210 -18.24 22.10 -6.40
N ARG A 211 -17.78 21.53 -7.48
CA ARG A 211 -16.43 20.95 -7.56
C ARG A 211 -15.36 22.02 -7.35
N GLN A 212 -15.49 23.15 -8.00
CA GLN A 212 -14.57 24.27 -7.84
C GLN A 212 -14.53 24.78 -6.38
N GLN A 213 -15.71 24.88 -5.74
CA GLN A 213 -15.81 25.26 -4.32
C GLN A 213 -15.07 24.28 -3.41
N ILE A 214 -15.20 22.98 -3.64
CA ILE A 214 -14.50 21.92 -2.89
C ILE A 214 -13.00 21.99 -3.14
N GLU A 215 -12.57 22.10 -4.41
CA GLU A 215 -11.16 22.20 -4.79
C GLU A 215 -10.49 23.47 -4.19
N GLN A 216 -11.19 24.60 -4.17
CA GLN A 216 -10.72 25.81 -3.52
C GLN A 216 -10.62 25.66 -1.98
N ALA A 217 -11.58 24.98 -1.35
CA ALA A 217 -11.53 24.73 0.08
C ALA A 217 -10.38 23.80 0.43
N MET A 218 -10.16 22.75 -0.36
CA MET A 218 -8.99 21.86 -0.21
C MET A 218 -7.67 22.60 -0.39
N ALA A 219 -7.57 23.46 -1.43
CA ALA A 219 -6.38 24.26 -1.66
C ALA A 219 -6.10 25.23 -0.49
N LYS A 220 -7.17 25.83 0.09
CA LYS A 220 -7.03 26.71 1.27
C LYS A 220 -6.61 25.96 2.53
N SER A 221 -7.10 24.74 2.72
CA SER A 221 -6.75 23.90 3.88
C SER A 221 -5.42 23.17 3.71
N GLY A 222 -4.88 23.11 2.47
CA GLY A 222 -3.68 22.34 2.14
C GLY A 222 -3.82 20.84 2.21
N PHE A 223 -5.03 20.34 2.42
CA PHE A 223 -5.33 18.90 2.39
C PHE A 223 -5.56 18.42 0.97
N SER A 224 -5.20 17.16 0.71
CA SER A 224 -5.43 16.50 -0.58
C SER A 224 -5.96 15.09 -0.36
N GLY A 225 -6.59 14.53 -1.40
CA GLY A 225 -7.12 13.18 -1.36
C GLY A 225 -8.64 13.09 -1.14
N PRO A 226 -9.21 11.88 -1.22
CA PRO A 226 -10.66 11.67 -1.16
C PRO A 226 -11.29 12.09 0.18
N GLU A 227 -10.62 11.81 1.28
CA GLU A 227 -11.07 12.15 2.64
C GLU A 227 -11.13 13.67 2.84
N ALA A 228 -10.07 14.38 2.40
CA ALA A 228 -10.04 15.83 2.43
C ALA A 228 -11.14 16.46 1.56
N ALA A 229 -11.42 15.88 0.38
CA ALA A 229 -12.50 16.31 -0.48
C ALA A 229 -13.87 16.12 0.18
N GLN A 230 -14.05 15.03 0.93
CA GLN A 230 -15.29 14.77 1.67
C GLN A 230 -15.49 15.75 2.83
N ILE A 231 -14.44 16.03 3.60
CA ILE A 231 -14.45 17.04 4.67
C ILE A 231 -14.73 18.43 4.08
N ALA A 232 -14.04 18.81 2.99
CA ALA A 232 -14.26 20.08 2.30
C ALA A 232 -15.69 20.17 1.76
N ALA A 233 -16.22 19.09 1.19
CA ALA A 233 -17.60 19.01 0.73
C ALA A 233 -18.61 19.16 1.88
N HIS A 234 -18.30 18.67 3.07
CA HIS A 234 -19.15 18.86 4.24
C HIS A 234 -19.09 20.31 4.76
N ASN A 235 -17.90 20.84 4.95
CA ASN A 235 -17.67 22.15 5.57
C ASN A 235 -18.11 23.34 4.70
N THR A 236 -18.16 23.14 3.37
CA THR A 236 -18.60 24.17 2.41
C THR A 236 -20.07 24.01 2.01
N ARG A 237 -20.87 23.32 2.82
CA ARG A 237 -22.31 23.14 2.53
C ARG A 237 -23.08 24.44 2.80
N ASP A 238 -23.56 25.07 1.73
CA ASP A 238 -24.53 26.14 1.84
C ASP A 238 -25.88 25.62 2.32
N LYS A 239 -26.73 26.52 2.83
CA LYS A 239 -28.14 26.17 3.17
C LYS A 239 -28.84 25.70 1.91
N LYS A 240 -29.71 24.71 2.04
CA LYS A 240 -30.50 24.16 0.93
C LYS A 240 -31.52 25.20 0.50
N GLU A 241 -31.26 25.89 -0.59
CA GLU A 241 -32.31 26.70 -1.27
C GLU A 241 -33.20 25.79 -2.08
N ILE A 242 -34.50 26.02 -2.02
CA ILE A 242 -35.51 25.25 -2.74
C ILE A 242 -35.82 26.01 -4.04
N HIS A 243 -35.37 25.48 -5.16
CA HIS A 243 -35.72 25.97 -6.50
C HIS A 243 -36.73 25.01 -7.13
N THR A 244 -37.64 25.56 -7.91
CA THR A 244 -38.57 24.75 -8.69
C THR A 244 -37.83 24.07 -9.86
N PRO A 245 -38.27 22.89 -10.32
CA PRO A 245 -37.65 22.23 -11.48
C PRO A 245 -37.60 23.12 -12.73
N ALA A 246 -38.60 23.98 -12.92
CA ALA A 246 -38.65 24.91 -14.04
C ALA A 246 -37.57 25.99 -13.97
N GLU A 247 -37.34 26.59 -12.80
CA GLU A 247 -36.27 27.58 -12.58
C GLU A 247 -34.90 26.96 -12.81
N VAL A 248 -34.67 25.75 -12.30
CA VAL A 248 -33.43 25.01 -12.50
C VAL A 248 -33.15 24.75 -13.98
N MET A 249 -34.14 24.24 -14.71
CA MET A 249 -34.04 23.98 -16.15
C MET A 249 -33.80 25.24 -16.97
N GLU A 250 -34.45 26.36 -16.61
CA GLU A 250 -34.22 27.63 -17.28
C GLU A 250 -32.77 28.14 -17.06
N ALA A 251 -32.25 28.02 -15.84
CA ALA A 251 -30.86 28.38 -15.56
C ALA A 251 -29.86 27.49 -16.35
N HIS A 252 -30.17 26.20 -16.49
CA HIS A 252 -29.35 25.29 -17.31
C HIS A 252 -29.35 25.68 -18.79
N ARG A 253 -30.50 26.01 -19.35
CA ARG A 253 -30.66 26.45 -20.74
C ARG A 253 -29.94 27.77 -21.00
N GLN A 254 -30.04 28.74 -20.09
CA GLN A 254 -29.36 30.02 -20.20
C GLN A 254 -27.86 29.82 -20.17
N LEU A 255 -27.30 28.94 -19.32
CA LEU A 255 -25.91 28.62 -19.32
C LEU A 255 -25.50 27.92 -20.64
N ALA A 256 -26.25 26.91 -21.11
CA ALA A 256 -25.97 26.18 -22.34
C ALA A 256 -25.92 27.11 -23.55
N ALA A 257 -26.87 28.07 -23.65
CA ALA A 257 -26.95 29.06 -24.72
C ALA A 257 -25.67 29.92 -24.80
N ARG A 258 -25.10 30.32 -23.65
CA ARG A 258 -23.82 31.07 -23.59
C ARG A 258 -22.64 30.30 -24.21
N PHE A 259 -22.68 28.97 -24.21
CA PHE A 259 -21.69 28.08 -24.76
C PHE A 259 -22.11 27.43 -26.09
N GLY A 260 -23.15 27.94 -26.76
CA GLY A 260 -23.56 27.52 -28.08
C GLY A 260 -24.30 26.17 -28.11
N ASN A 261 -25.04 25.83 -27.07
CA ASN A 261 -25.92 24.64 -26.97
C ASN A 261 -25.18 23.33 -27.40
N GLN A 262 -24.03 23.12 -26.89
CA GLN A 262 -23.12 22.01 -27.29
C GLN A 262 -23.78 20.63 -27.14
N ALA A 263 -24.72 20.45 -26.18
CA ALA A 263 -25.42 19.20 -25.98
C ALA A 263 -26.25 18.76 -27.20
N ASP A 264 -26.96 19.72 -27.83
CA ASP A 264 -27.76 19.42 -29.00
C ASP A 264 -26.93 18.90 -30.20
N ARG A 265 -25.75 19.54 -30.41
CA ARG A 265 -24.81 19.14 -31.46
C ARG A 265 -24.24 17.73 -31.15
N VAL A 266 -23.78 17.49 -29.94
CA VAL A 266 -23.20 16.21 -29.50
C VAL A 266 -24.23 15.07 -29.65
N ILE A 267 -25.49 15.29 -29.32
CA ILE A 267 -26.57 14.30 -29.49
C ILE A 267 -26.85 14.04 -30.98
N ALA A 268 -26.90 15.08 -31.81
CA ALA A 268 -27.14 14.94 -33.24
C ALA A 268 -26.01 14.10 -33.90
N GLU A 269 -24.76 14.43 -33.61
CA GLU A 269 -23.60 13.70 -34.09
C GLU A 269 -23.58 12.23 -33.61
N ALA A 270 -23.98 11.96 -32.35
CA ALA A 270 -24.07 10.61 -31.85
C ALA A 270 -25.17 9.79 -32.55
N ARG A 271 -26.35 10.40 -32.80
CA ARG A 271 -27.44 9.75 -33.54
C ARG A 271 -26.99 9.40 -34.96
N GLU A 272 -26.29 10.28 -35.65
CA GLU A 272 -25.78 10.03 -37.00
C GLU A 272 -24.81 8.86 -37.01
N ARG A 273 -23.84 8.82 -36.05
CA ARG A 273 -22.90 7.70 -35.91
C ARG A 273 -23.60 6.38 -35.57
N ALA A 274 -24.63 6.39 -34.73
CA ALA A 274 -25.37 5.18 -34.36
C ALA A 274 -26.05 4.50 -35.54
N HIS A 275 -26.37 5.23 -36.62
CA HIS A 275 -26.95 4.67 -37.85
C HIS A 275 -25.91 4.01 -38.76
N THR A 276 -24.63 4.20 -38.51
CA THR A 276 -23.55 3.60 -39.32
C THR A 276 -23.07 2.33 -38.63
N GLU A 277 -23.69 1.19 -38.92
CA GLU A 277 -23.43 -0.12 -38.24
C GLU A 277 -21.96 -0.57 -38.27
N GLU A 278 -21.17 -0.12 -39.22
CA GLU A 278 -19.77 -0.54 -39.38
C GLU A 278 -18.80 0.05 -38.34
N GLN A 279 -19.11 1.21 -37.77
CA GLN A 279 -18.25 1.90 -36.81
C GLN A 279 -18.46 1.47 -35.33
N ASN A 280 -19.57 0.82 -35.04
CA ASN A 280 -19.93 0.39 -33.68
C ASN A 280 -19.49 -1.04 -33.36
N ARG A 281 -18.95 -1.77 -34.33
CA ARG A 281 -18.54 -3.15 -34.12
C ARG A 281 -17.18 -3.21 -33.41
N ILE A 282 -17.21 -3.54 -32.12
CA ILE A 282 -16.00 -3.83 -31.36
C ILE A 282 -15.36 -5.08 -31.97
N PRO A 283 -14.14 -4.98 -32.54
CA PRO A 283 -13.50 -6.15 -33.15
C PRO A 283 -13.09 -7.12 -32.01
N ASN A 284 -13.59 -8.36 -32.13
CA ASN A 284 -13.21 -9.51 -31.29
C ASN A 284 -13.27 -9.26 -29.77
N PRO A 285 -14.46 -9.11 -29.14
CA PRO A 285 -14.59 -8.90 -27.70
C PRO A 285 -13.90 -9.97 -26.84
N PRO A 286 -13.89 -11.28 -27.18
CA PRO A 286 -13.14 -12.28 -26.42
C PRO A 286 -11.64 -12.03 -26.35
N GLN A 287 -11.02 -11.62 -27.47
CA GLN A 287 -9.60 -11.27 -27.48
C GLN A 287 -9.32 -10.02 -26.63
N ARG A 288 -10.18 -9.00 -26.71
CA ARG A 288 -10.07 -7.79 -25.91
C ARG A 288 -10.20 -8.10 -24.40
N ALA A 289 -11.11 -8.99 -24.00
CA ALA A 289 -11.25 -9.44 -22.62
C ALA A 289 -9.98 -10.18 -22.15
N GLN A 290 -9.43 -11.05 -23.00
CA GLN A 290 -8.16 -11.74 -22.71
C GLN A 290 -7.00 -10.74 -22.54
N GLU A 291 -6.86 -9.76 -23.41
CA GLU A 291 -5.84 -8.70 -23.29
C GLU A 291 -6.01 -7.89 -22.01
N ALA A 292 -7.26 -7.54 -21.66
CA ALA A 292 -7.56 -6.77 -20.46
C ALA A 292 -7.24 -7.51 -19.16
N VAL A 293 -7.62 -8.79 -19.06
CA VAL A 293 -7.32 -9.62 -17.91
C VAL A 293 -5.82 -9.95 -17.82
N SER A 294 -5.15 -10.17 -18.98
CA SER A 294 -3.69 -10.37 -19.00
C SER A 294 -2.93 -9.13 -18.50
N TYR A 295 -3.33 -7.95 -18.95
CA TYR A 295 -2.78 -6.68 -18.45
C TYR A 295 -2.97 -6.56 -16.95
N ALA A 296 -4.17 -6.83 -16.45
CA ALA A 296 -4.46 -6.75 -15.03
C ALA A 296 -3.64 -7.76 -14.20
N LYS A 297 -3.48 -9.00 -14.70
CA LYS A 297 -2.59 -10.03 -14.12
C LYS A 297 -1.16 -9.50 -14.01
N GLU A 298 -0.56 -9.12 -15.12
CA GLU A 298 0.83 -8.65 -15.17
C GLU A 298 1.05 -7.44 -14.24
N ARG A 299 0.14 -6.46 -14.29
CA ARG A 299 0.22 -5.23 -13.51
C ARG A 299 0.23 -5.48 -12.00
N ASN A 300 -0.68 -6.33 -11.53
CA ASN A 300 -0.88 -6.56 -10.10
C ASN A 300 0.20 -7.51 -9.55
N PHE A 301 0.49 -8.62 -10.22
CA PHE A 301 1.50 -9.58 -9.75
C PHE A 301 2.95 -9.11 -9.91
N GLU A 302 3.22 -8.03 -10.62
CA GLU A 302 4.53 -7.36 -10.56
C GLU A 302 4.82 -6.81 -9.15
N ARG A 303 3.78 -6.42 -8.41
CA ARG A 303 3.90 -5.73 -7.12
C ARG A 303 3.57 -6.61 -5.91
N GLU A 304 2.63 -7.55 -6.03
CA GLU A 304 2.14 -8.37 -4.93
C GLU A 304 2.08 -9.85 -5.32
N ALA A 305 2.47 -10.72 -4.38
CA ALA A 305 2.40 -12.19 -4.56
C ALA A 305 0.97 -12.73 -4.39
N ILE A 306 0.16 -12.06 -3.60
CA ILE A 306 -1.25 -12.39 -3.35
C ILE A 306 -2.10 -11.14 -3.55
N ILE A 307 -3.17 -11.27 -4.33
CA ILE A 307 -4.01 -10.15 -4.78
C ILE A 307 -5.49 -10.46 -4.51
N ASP A 308 -6.26 -9.43 -4.21
CA ASP A 308 -7.72 -9.52 -4.20
C ASP A 308 -8.25 -9.56 -5.64
N GLN A 309 -9.20 -10.48 -5.93
CA GLN A 309 -9.79 -10.59 -7.27
C GLN A 309 -10.37 -9.26 -7.78
N ARG A 310 -10.85 -8.39 -6.86
CA ARG A 310 -11.41 -7.08 -7.22
C ARG A 310 -10.39 -6.15 -7.87
N ASP A 311 -9.11 -6.26 -7.49
CA ASP A 311 -8.03 -5.47 -8.09
C ASP A 311 -7.78 -5.89 -9.54
N ILE A 312 -7.77 -7.20 -9.81
CA ILE A 312 -7.66 -7.71 -11.19
C ILE A 312 -8.87 -7.26 -12.02
N MET A 313 -10.08 -7.46 -11.50
CA MET A 313 -11.31 -7.08 -12.19
C MET A 313 -11.37 -5.57 -12.46
N ARG A 314 -11.03 -4.74 -11.46
CA ARG A 314 -10.95 -3.29 -11.59
C ARG A 314 -10.00 -2.86 -12.72
N ASP A 315 -8.81 -3.41 -12.73
CA ASP A 315 -7.78 -3.00 -13.70
C ASP A 315 -8.07 -3.55 -15.11
N ALA A 316 -8.69 -4.73 -15.21
CA ALA A 316 -9.17 -5.27 -16.48
C ALA A 316 -10.32 -4.42 -17.05
N LEU A 317 -11.28 -4.02 -16.22
CA LEU A 317 -12.38 -3.12 -16.62
C LEU A 317 -11.86 -1.76 -17.08
N ARG A 318 -10.89 -1.18 -16.37
CA ARG A 318 -10.23 0.07 -16.75
C ARG A 318 -9.49 -0.07 -18.10
N ARG A 319 -8.86 -1.23 -18.35
CA ARG A 319 -8.18 -1.51 -19.62
C ARG A 319 -9.14 -1.68 -20.78
N GLY A 320 -10.27 -2.34 -20.54
CA GLY A 320 -11.31 -2.62 -21.53
C GLY A 320 -12.44 -1.58 -21.59
N MET A 321 -12.27 -0.42 -20.93
CA MET A 321 -13.35 0.58 -20.78
C MET A 321 -13.89 1.05 -22.14
N GLY A 322 -15.20 0.90 -22.34
CA GLY A 322 -15.90 1.22 -23.55
C GLY A 322 -15.90 0.12 -24.61
N ASP A 323 -15.00 -0.83 -24.54
CA ASP A 323 -14.94 -1.98 -25.46
C ASP A 323 -15.59 -3.24 -24.89
N LEU A 324 -15.66 -3.35 -23.57
CA LEU A 324 -16.12 -4.54 -22.87
C LEU A 324 -17.19 -4.20 -21.84
N THR A 325 -18.15 -5.12 -21.66
CA THR A 325 -19.04 -5.15 -20.52
C THR A 325 -18.36 -5.81 -19.32
N PHE A 326 -18.93 -5.61 -18.14
CA PHE A 326 -18.50 -6.32 -16.93
C PHE A 326 -18.55 -7.84 -17.10
N ASP A 327 -19.66 -8.36 -17.69
CA ASP A 327 -19.84 -9.81 -17.88
C ASP A 327 -18.73 -10.41 -18.77
N GLN A 328 -18.37 -9.74 -19.87
CA GLN A 328 -17.29 -10.23 -20.76
C GLN A 328 -15.94 -10.32 -20.05
N VAL A 329 -15.61 -9.37 -19.18
CA VAL A 329 -14.38 -9.40 -18.39
C VAL A 329 -14.47 -10.48 -17.32
N ARG A 330 -15.61 -10.59 -16.62
CA ARG A 330 -15.84 -11.61 -15.59
C ARG A 330 -15.74 -13.02 -16.16
N ASP A 331 -16.43 -13.29 -17.27
CA ASP A 331 -16.46 -14.61 -17.88
C ASP A 331 -15.06 -15.06 -18.34
N ASN A 332 -14.23 -14.13 -18.86
CA ASN A 332 -12.84 -14.41 -19.17
C ASN A 332 -12.01 -14.70 -17.92
N PHE A 333 -12.18 -13.90 -16.87
CA PHE A 333 -11.49 -14.11 -15.59
C PHE A 333 -11.87 -15.45 -14.96
N GLU A 334 -13.18 -15.77 -14.89
CA GLU A 334 -13.68 -17.02 -14.31
C GLU A 334 -13.18 -18.24 -15.10
N HIS A 335 -13.16 -18.17 -16.42
CA HIS A 335 -12.57 -19.21 -17.28
C HIS A 335 -11.08 -19.43 -16.93
N ARG A 336 -10.29 -18.38 -16.85
CA ARG A 336 -8.84 -18.46 -16.54
C ARG A 336 -8.59 -18.95 -15.09
N HIS A 337 -9.45 -18.59 -14.17
CA HIS A 337 -9.42 -19.13 -12.82
C HIS A 337 -9.74 -20.64 -12.82
N ALA A 338 -10.76 -21.06 -13.56
CA ALA A 338 -11.15 -22.48 -13.67
C ALA A 338 -10.07 -23.37 -14.27
N ILE A 339 -9.28 -22.85 -15.22
CA ILE A 339 -8.14 -23.60 -15.80
C ILE A 339 -6.85 -23.49 -14.99
N GLY A 340 -6.90 -22.85 -13.80
CA GLY A 340 -5.79 -22.80 -12.84
C GLY A 340 -4.74 -21.73 -13.09
N GLU A 341 -4.98 -20.75 -13.98
CA GLU A 341 -4.07 -19.64 -14.22
C GLU A 341 -4.03 -18.68 -12.99
N PHE A 342 -5.11 -18.62 -12.25
CA PHE A 342 -5.20 -18.01 -10.93
C PHE A 342 -5.52 -19.10 -9.92
N GLN A 343 -4.85 -19.09 -8.78
CA GLN A 343 -5.08 -20.03 -7.70
C GLN A 343 -5.58 -19.31 -6.45
N THR A 344 -6.65 -19.84 -5.87
CA THR A 344 -7.18 -19.33 -4.61
C THR A 344 -6.26 -19.71 -3.45
N VAL A 345 -5.94 -18.73 -2.60
CA VAL A 345 -5.21 -18.95 -1.35
C VAL A 345 -6.15 -18.90 -0.15
N ALA A 346 -5.73 -19.49 0.98
CA ALA A 346 -6.51 -19.51 2.20
C ALA A 346 -6.91 -18.10 2.66
N ALA A 347 -8.19 -17.93 2.98
CA ALA A 347 -8.73 -16.66 3.45
C ALA A 347 -8.24 -16.36 4.87
N GLN A 348 -7.89 -15.09 5.12
CA GLN A 348 -7.62 -14.60 6.46
C GLN A 348 -8.89 -14.05 7.12
N LYS A 349 -8.89 -13.98 8.46
CA LYS A 349 -10.02 -13.53 9.28
C LYS A 349 -10.69 -12.23 8.81
N HIS A 350 -9.94 -11.33 8.22
CA HIS A 350 -10.42 -10.01 7.79
C HIS A 350 -10.55 -9.84 6.28
N ASP A 351 -10.41 -10.92 5.53
CA ASP A 351 -10.60 -10.90 4.09
C ASP A 351 -12.09 -10.70 3.76
N THR A 352 -12.34 -9.94 2.71
CA THR A 352 -13.69 -9.60 2.27
C THR A 352 -13.95 -10.03 0.83
N GLY A 353 -12.95 -10.57 0.15
CA GLY A 353 -12.99 -11.05 -1.22
C GLY A 353 -12.08 -12.25 -1.41
N LEU A 354 -12.13 -12.83 -2.60
CA LEU A 354 -11.29 -13.96 -2.99
C LEU A 354 -9.85 -13.48 -3.17
N ARG A 355 -8.90 -14.14 -2.49
CA ARG A 355 -7.47 -13.88 -2.62
C ARG A 355 -6.84 -14.87 -3.59
N LEU A 356 -6.01 -14.35 -4.47
CA LEU A 356 -5.46 -15.08 -5.59
C LEU A 356 -3.94 -14.95 -5.66
N THR A 357 -3.33 -16.01 -6.11
CA THR A 357 -1.93 -16.04 -6.55
C THR A 357 -1.83 -16.72 -7.92
N THR A 358 -0.62 -16.93 -8.45
CA THR A 358 -0.40 -17.65 -9.70
C THR A 358 0.55 -18.82 -9.51
N PRO A 359 0.44 -19.88 -10.36
CA PRO A 359 1.39 -21.00 -10.34
C PRO A 359 2.85 -20.55 -10.49
N GLU A 360 3.09 -19.51 -11.29
CA GLU A 360 4.44 -18.96 -11.52
C GLU A 360 4.99 -18.33 -10.24
N THR A 361 4.16 -17.61 -9.47
CA THR A 361 4.57 -17.02 -8.19
C THR A 361 4.93 -18.10 -7.17
N ILE A 362 4.07 -19.13 -7.03
CA ILE A 362 4.32 -20.27 -6.15
C ILE A 362 5.60 -20.99 -6.55
N ALA A 363 5.77 -21.26 -7.85
CA ALA A 363 6.96 -21.95 -8.35
C ALA A 363 8.25 -21.15 -8.11
N ALA A 364 8.20 -19.84 -8.26
CA ALA A 364 9.36 -18.97 -8.00
C ALA A 364 9.73 -18.96 -6.51
N GLU A 365 8.77 -18.84 -5.62
CA GLU A 365 8.99 -18.89 -4.18
C GLU A 365 9.52 -20.25 -3.74
N ARG A 366 8.90 -21.35 -4.21
CA ARG A 366 9.32 -22.72 -3.93
C ARG A 366 10.74 -22.98 -4.41
N ALA A 367 11.08 -22.62 -5.64
CA ALA A 367 12.41 -22.78 -6.18
C ALA A 367 13.47 -22.06 -5.34
N THR A 368 13.15 -20.86 -4.84
CA THR A 368 14.04 -20.08 -3.98
C THR A 368 14.32 -20.83 -2.66
N VAL A 369 13.29 -21.37 -2.02
CA VAL A 369 13.40 -22.17 -0.79
C VAL A 369 14.16 -23.48 -1.04
N GLU A 370 13.85 -24.18 -2.13
CA GLU A 370 14.53 -25.44 -2.50
C GLU A 370 16.03 -25.23 -2.79
N HIS A 371 16.42 -24.12 -3.40
CA HIS A 371 17.82 -23.77 -3.59
C HIS A 371 18.54 -23.68 -2.24
N MET A 372 17.96 -22.99 -1.27
CA MET A 372 18.52 -22.86 0.06
C MET A 372 18.63 -24.22 0.76
N GLN A 373 17.54 -25.01 0.78
CA GLN A 373 17.51 -26.30 1.45
C GLN A 373 18.51 -27.32 0.84
N ARG A 374 18.62 -27.36 -0.50
CA ARG A 374 19.60 -28.22 -1.19
C ARG A 374 21.03 -27.81 -0.91
N GLY A 375 21.27 -26.53 -0.65
CA GLY A 375 22.59 -25.99 -0.34
C GLY A 375 23.02 -26.16 1.13
N GLN A 376 22.20 -26.72 2.01
CA GLN A 376 22.53 -26.90 3.41
C GLN A 376 23.59 -28.01 3.59
N ASN A 377 24.64 -27.71 4.34
CA ASN A 377 25.77 -28.62 4.67
C ASN A 377 26.49 -29.19 3.43
N THR A 378 26.46 -28.53 2.28
CA THR A 378 27.01 -29.04 1.01
C THR A 378 28.42 -28.56 0.70
N VAL A 379 28.89 -27.49 1.35
CA VAL A 379 30.20 -26.89 1.05
C VAL A 379 31.18 -26.99 2.25
N ALA A 380 32.48 -27.00 1.97
CA ALA A 380 33.46 -26.96 3.04
C ALA A 380 33.45 -25.59 3.73
N PRO A 381 33.65 -25.51 5.07
CA PRO A 381 33.71 -24.23 5.77
C PRO A 381 34.88 -23.38 5.23
N ILE A 382 34.74 -22.06 5.29
CA ILE A 382 35.79 -21.11 4.89
C ILE A 382 36.99 -21.25 5.85
N MET A 383 36.71 -21.43 7.14
CA MET A 383 37.70 -21.67 8.20
C MET A 383 37.23 -22.80 9.13
N SER A 384 38.19 -23.49 9.79
CA SER A 384 37.87 -24.35 10.94
C SER A 384 37.41 -23.49 12.13
N GLU A 385 36.61 -24.07 13.04
CA GLU A 385 36.09 -23.40 14.23
C GLU A 385 37.23 -22.77 15.07
N GLU A 386 38.32 -23.50 15.32
CA GLU A 386 39.46 -23.00 16.11
C GLU A 386 40.09 -21.76 15.45
N ARG A 387 40.31 -21.80 14.13
CA ARG A 387 40.90 -20.67 13.40
C ARG A 387 39.96 -19.48 13.33
N ALA A 388 38.66 -19.70 13.13
CA ALA A 388 37.67 -18.64 13.10
C ALA A 388 37.56 -17.94 14.46
N ALA A 389 37.50 -18.71 15.56
CA ALA A 389 37.44 -18.15 16.91
C ALA A 389 38.74 -17.35 17.24
N SER A 390 39.90 -17.87 16.90
CA SER A 390 41.18 -17.16 17.10
C SER A 390 41.28 -15.88 16.26
N HIS A 391 40.83 -15.94 15.01
CA HIS A 391 40.80 -14.78 14.12
C HIS A 391 39.80 -13.69 14.62
N ALA A 392 38.61 -14.09 15.03
CA ALA A 392 37.59 -13.17 15.58
C ALA A 392 38.07 -12.51 16.89
N ALA A 393 38.76 -13.28 17.77
CA ALA A 393 39.33 -12.75 19.00
C ALA A 393 40.40 -11.68 18.76
N ALA A 394 41.20 -11.84 17.69
CA ALA A 394 42.23 -10.87 17.30
C ALA A 394 41.68 -9.54 16.77
N LEU A 395 40.45 -9.49 16.34
CA LEU A 395 39.80 -8.29 15.82
C LEU A 395 39.09 -7.50 16.96
N GLU A 396 39.88 -6.81 17.79
CA GLU A 396 39.40 -6.09 18.99
C GLU A 396 38.38 -5.00 18.66
N PHE A 397 38.39 -4.42 17.45
CA PHE A 397 37.47 -3.38 16.99
C PHE A 397 36.06 -3.89 16.74
N LEU A 398 35.85 -5.21 16.59
CA LEU A 398 34.55 -5.83 16.47
C LEU A 398 33.91 -6.05 17.86
N ASN A 399 32.63 -5.70 17.99
CA ASN A 399 31.90 -6.02 19.19
C ASN A 399 31.58 -7.53 19.29
N PRO A 400 31.10 -8.02 20.44
CA PRO A 400 30.85 -9.46 20.63
C PRO A 400 29.85 -10.06 19.66
N ALA A 401 28.79 -9.32 19.26
CA ALA A 401 27.80 -9.80 18.28
C ALA A 401 28.41 -9.92 16.89
N GLN A 402 29.24 -8.97 16.48
CA GLN A 402 29.94 -8.99 15.20
C GLN A 402 30.96 -10.15 15.12
N ARG A 403 31.67 -10.43 16.20
CA ARG A 403 32.62 -11.58 16.28
C ARG A 403 31.88 -12.90 16.13
N ARG A 404 30.79 -13.11 16.90
CA ARG A 404 29.95 -14.32 16.80
C ARG A 404 29.39 -14.52 15.39
N ALA A 405 28.83 -13.46 14.80
CA ALA A 405 28.30 -13.54 13.44
C ALA A 405 29.39 -13.90 12.42
N MET A 406 30.58 -13.32 12.54
CA MET A 406 31.71 -13.65 11.68
C MET A 406 32.15 -15.11 11.84
N GLU A 407 32.29 -15.60 13.08
CA GLU A 407 32.63 -16.99 13.37
C GLU A 407 31.62 -17.96 12.76
N GLU A 408 30.32 -17.72 12.98
CA GLU A 408 29.22 -18.52 12.43
C GLU A 408 29.25 -18.60 10.90
N ILE A 409 29.46 -17.48 10.24
CA ILE A 409 29.50 -17.41 8.77
C ILE A 409 30.72 -18.12 8.21
N LEU A 410 31.92 -17.93 8.80
CA LEU A 410 33.17 -18.53 8.32
C LEU A 410 33.25 -20.04 8.55
N THR A 411 32.56 -20.54 9.58
CA THR A 411 32.51 -21.97 9.92
C THR A 411 31.34 -22.70 9.29
N SER A 412 30.38 -21.97 8.71
CA SER A 412 29.17 -22.54 8.08
C SER A 412 29.56 -23.48 6.94
N ARG A 413 28.78 -24.57 6.81
CA ARG A 413 28.87 -25.53 5.70
C ARG A 413 27.72 -25.33 4.67
N ASP A 414 26.91 -24.29 4.86
CA ASP A 414 25.80 -24.00 3.97
C ASP A 414 26.27 -23.16 2.79
N GLN A 415 25.75 -23.46 1.61
CA GLN A 415 26.01 -22.69 0.40
C GLN A 415 25.36 -21.30 0.50
N ILE A 416 24.17 -21.22 1.10
CA ILE A 416 23.38 -19.99 1.29
C ILE A 416 23.28 -19.73 2.80
N HIS A 417 23.78 -18.59 3.25
CA HIS A 417 23.75 -18.18 4.65
C HIS A 417 23.16 -16.77 4.79
N GLY A 418 22.45 -16.49 5.87
CA GLY A 418 21.85 -15.19 6.17
C GLY A 418 22.69 -14.38 7.16
N LEU A 419 22.61 -13.05 7.06
CA LEU A 419 23.06 -12.11 8.09
C LEU A 419 21.95 -11.09 8.34
N GLN A 420 21.21 -11.28 9.41
CA GLN A 420 20.20 -10.32 9.88
C GLN A 420 20.90 -9.26 10.72
N GLY A 421 20.88 -8.01 10.27
CA GLY A 421 21.53 -6.93 11.02
C GLY A 421 20.65 -5.71 11.15
N LEU A 422 20.40 -5.27 12.39
CA LEU A 422 19.63 -4.06 12.67
C LEU A 422 20.26 -2.81 12.01
N ALA A 423 19.43 -1.78 11.82
CA ALA A 423 19.93 -0.50 11.33
C ALA A 423 20.97 0.09 12.29
N GLY A 424 22.19 0.28 11.79
CA GLY A 424 23.28 0.81 12.61
C GLY A 424 24.03 -0.23 13.47
N ALA A 425 23.85 -1.53 13.22
CA ALA A 425 24.60 -2.59 13.93
C ALA A 425 26.02 -2.85 13.40
N GLY A 426 26.50 -2.04 12.46
CA GLY A 426 27.87 -2.15 11.92
C GLY A 426 28.03 -3.27 10.88
N LYS A 427 26.99 -3.57 10.08
CA LYS A 427 27.03 -4.56 8.99
C LYS A 427 28.27 -4.40 8.12
N THR A 428 28.53 -3.20 7.62
CA THR A 428 29.65 -2.91 6.70
C THR A 428 31.01 -3.25 7.29
N THR A 429 31.23 -2.97 8.58
CA THR A 429 32.48 -3.32 9.31
C THR A 429 32.63 -4.83 9.39
N THR A 430 31.54 -5.54 9.73
CA THR A 430 31.54 -7.01 9.78
C THR A 430 31.82 -7.63 8.41
N LEU A 431 31.22 -7.08 7.34
CA LEU A 431 31.44 -7.55 5.96
C LEU A 431 32.87 -7.32 5.49
N ALA A 432 33.54 -6.23 5.88
CA ALA A 432 34.93 -6.01 5.58
C ALA A 432 35.83 -7.09 6.23
N ALA A 433 35.58 -7.45 7.48
CA ALA A 433 36.27 -8.50 8.17
C ALA A 433 36.03 -9.90 7.55
N ILE A 434 34.77 -10.22 7.21
CA ILE A 434 34.41 -11.48 6.53
C ILE A 434 35.08 -11.55 5.16
N ARG A 435 35.10 -10.48 4.36
CA ARG A 435 35.77 -10.41 3.07
C ARG A 435 37.27 -10.73 3.23
N GLU A 436 37.94 -10.04 4.15
CA GLU A 436 39.37 -10.23 4.37
C GLU A 436 39.68 -11.67 4.76
N ALA A 437 38.93 -12.22 5.71
CA ALA A 437 39.07 -13.62 6.12
C ALA A 437 38.86 -14.60 4.96
N ALA A 438 37.82 -14.39 4.13
CA ALA A 438 37.51 -15.24 2.98
C ALA A 438 38.61 -15.16 1.91
N GLN A 439 39.11 -13.96 1.60
CA GLN A 439 40.19 -13.77 0.63
C GLN A 439 41.50 -14.44 1.07
N HIS A 440 41.84 -14.36 2.36
CA HIS A 440 43.00 -15.07 2.91
C HIS A 440 42.87 -16.61 2.86
N ASN A 441 41.64 -17.12 2.73
CA ASN A 441 41.36 -18.54 2.56
C ASN A 441 41.05 -18.93 1.09
N GLY A 442 41.44 -18.08 0.12
CA GLY A 442 41.42 -18.39 -1.30
C GLY A 442 40.06 -18.18 -1.99
N TYR A 443 39.15 -17.41 -1.39
CA TYR A 443 37.88 -17.04 -2.01
C TYR A 443 38.00 -15.73 -2.79
N ALA A 444 37.46 -15.68 -4.01
CA ALA A 444 37.15 -14.42 -4.69
C ALA A 444 35.85 -13.87 -4.12
N VAL A 445 35.85 -12.63 -3.66
CA VAL A 445 34.66 -11.99 -3.05
C VAL A 445 34.10 -10.94 -3.97
N ALA A 446 32.80 -11.05 -4.28
CA ALA A 446 32.06 -10.08 -5.07
C ALA A 446 30.76 -9.65 -4.34
N GLY A 447 30.42 -8.37 -4.43
CA GLY A 447 29.26 -7.80 -3.77
C GLY A 447 28.14 -7.46 -4.75
N PHE A 448 26.89 -7.60 -4.30
CA PHE A 448 25.70 -7.14 -5.01
C PHE A 448 24.76 -6.40 -4.07
N ALA A 449 24.02 -5.44 -4.60
CA ALA A 449 22.94 -4.80 -3.85
C ALA A 449 21.84 -4.35 -4.81
N PRO A 450 20.58 -4.22 -4.36
CA PRO A 450 19.48 -3.72 -5.19
C PRO A 450 19.66 -2.27 -5.65
N THR A 451 20.45 -1.47 -4.93
CA THR A 451 20.63 -0.04 -5.22
C THR A 451 22.09 0.32 -5.48
N ALA A 452 22.33 1.27 -6.40
CA ALA A 452 23.67 1.77 -6.70
C ALA A 452 24.38 2.36 -5.47
N ARG A 453 23.61 3.00 -4.55
CA ARG A 453 24.19 3.55 -3.31
C ARG A 453 24.71 2.46 -2.38
N ALA A 454 23.97 1.36 -2.20
CA ALA A 454 24.42 0.25 -1.40
C ALA A 454 25.66 -0.41 -2.02
N THR A 455 25.75 -0.51 -3.36
CA THR A 455 26.97 -0.98 -4.04
C THR A 455 28.16 -0.06 -3.82
N HIS A 456 27.94 1.26 -3.84
CA HIS A 456 29.00 2.23 -3.52
C HIS A 456 29.49 2.05 -2.08
N GLN A 457 28.59 1.88 -1.11
CA GLN A 457 28.97 1.62 0.28
C GLN A 457 29.79 0.31 0.44
N LEU A 458 29.42 -0.76 -0.28
CA LEU A 458 30.20 -1.99 -0.28
C LEU A 458 31.63 -1.79 -0.83
N ARG A 459 31.77 -0.94 -1.88
CA ARG A 459 33.08 -0.62 -2.46
C ARG A 459 33.93 0.23 -1.53
N GLU A 460 33.40 1.35 -1.07
CA GLU A 460 34.17 2.34 -0.30
C GLU A 460 34.42 1.93 1.14
N ALA A 461 33.37 1.44 1.83
CA ALA A 461 33.45 1.17 3.26
C ALA A 461 33.83 -0.27 3.61
N ALA A 462 33.51 -1.24 2.75
CA ALA A 462 33.89 -2.64 2.96
C ALA A 462 35.02 -3.11 2.03
N GLY A 463 35.43 -2.31 1.03
CA GLY A 463 36.47 -2.65 0.06
C GLY A 463 36.11 -3.84 -0.84
N ILE A 464 34.80 -4.05 -1.09
CA ILE A 464 34.26 -5.17 -1.86
C ILE A 464 33.96 -4.70 -3.28
N SER A 465 34.50 -5.37 -4.29
CA SER A 465 34.08 -5.13 -5.68
C SER A 465 32.58 -5.45 -5.80
N ALA A 466 31.75 -4.49 -6.13
CA ALA A 466 30.31 -4.66 -6.10
C ALA A 466 29.61 -4.02 -7.30
N ASP A 467 28.51 -4.63 -7.77
CA ASP A 467 27.62 -4.13 -8.79
C ASP A 467 26.16 -4.18 -8.34
N THR A 468 25.26 -3.50 -9.06
CA THR A 468 23.85 -3.66 -8.75
C THR A 468 23.37 -5.06 -9.14
N LEU A 469 22.52 -5.67 -8.30
CA LEU A 469 21.94 -6.98 -8.60
C LEU A 469 21.27 -6.99 -9.98
N GLN A 470 20.55 -5.93 -10.33
CA GLN A 470 19.91 -5.80 -11.63
C GLN A 470 20.91 -5.76 -12.80
N ALA A 471 22.08 -5.12 -12.64
CA ALA A 471 23.13 -5.12 -13.66
C ALA A 471 23.69 -6.53 -13.86
N TYR A 472 23.93 -7.25 -12.77
CA TYR A 472 24.38 -8.65 -12.82
C TYR A 472 23.36 -9.56 -13.49
N LEU A 473 22.06 -9.42 -13.17
CA LEU A 473 21.00 -10.21 -13.76
C LEU A 473 20.77 -9.88 -15.25
N ALA A 474 21.06 -8.65 -15.67
CA ALA A 474 20.96 -8.25 -17.09
C ALA A 474 22.12 -8.77 -17.94
N MET A 475 23.25 -9.15 -17.35
CA MET A 475 24.29 -9.89 -18.07
C MET A 475 23.77 -11.30 -18.33
N GLY A 476 23.82 -11.76 -19.59
CA GLY A 476 23.38 -13.11 -19.95
C GLY A 476 24.09 -14.17 -19.08
N THR A 477 23.47 -15.32 -18.97
CA THR A 477 24.14 -16.50 -18.37
C THR A 477 25.44 -16.70 -19.10
N ARG A 478 26.58 -16.57 -18.39
CA ARG A 478 27.86 -17.01 -18.90
C ARG A 478 27.67 -18.48 -19.29
N GLU A 479 28.11 -18.84 -20.49
CA GLU A 479 28.38 -20.24 -20.80
C GLU A 479 29.17 -20.79 -19.63
N GLN A 480 28.62 -21.78 -18.95
CA GLN A 480 29.34 -22.48 -17.88
C GLN A 480 30.58 -23.07 -18.52
N GLU A 481 31.72 -22.39 -18.39
CA GLU A 481 32.99 -23.05 -18.59
C GLU A 481 32.96 -24.31 -17.70
N GLN A 482 33.12 -25.46 -18.31
CA GLN A 482 33.21 -26.76 -17.63
C GLN A 482 34.43 -26.68 -16.70
N THR A 483 34.20 -26.22 -15.49
CA THR A 483 35.25 -26.08 -14.48
C THR A 483 35.42 -27.41 -13.77
N ASN A 484 36.65 -27.88 -13.76
CA ASN A 484 37.07 -29.07 -13.05
C ASN A 484 36.69 -28.92 -11.55
N PRO A 485 35.97 -29.87 -10.92
CA PRO A 485 35.54 -29.77 -9.52
C PRO A 485 36.68 -29.52 -8.51
N ASP A 486 37.92 -29.85 -8.87
CA ASP A 486 39.10 -29.69 -8.01
C ASP A 486 39.85 -28.36 -8.19
N ASP A 487 39.36 -27.46 -9.05
CA ASP A 487 40.04 -26.19 -9.31
C ASP A 487 39.71 -25.16 -8.20
N THR A 488 40.70 -24.97 -7.29
CA THR A 488 40.62 -23.97 -6.20
C THR A 488 40.50 -22.54 -6.68
N ALA A 489 40.73 -22.26 -7.97
CA ALA A 489 40.57 -20.95 -8.61
C ALA A 489 39.11 -20.49 -8.74
N ASN A 490 38.11 -21.37 -8.47
CA ASN A 490 36.71 -21.11 -8.65
C ASN A 490 35.90 -20.94 -7.35
N ARG A 491 36.55 -20.81 -6.20
CA ARG A 491 35.83 -20.53 -4.95
C ARG A 491 35.42 -19.06 -4.90
N ARG A 492 34.11 -18.81 -4.98
CA ARG A 492 33.52 -17.46 -4.90
C ARG A 492 32.62 -17.33 -3.68
N LEU A 493 32.70 -16.17 -3.02
CA LEU A 493 31.77 -15.75 -2.01
C LEU A 493 31.02 -14.50 -2.52
N PHE A 494 29.75 -14.63 -2.77
CA PHE A 494 28.88 -13.52 -3.13
C PHE A 494 28.26 -12.91 -1.88
N LEU A 495 28.29 -11.60 -1.78
CA LEU A 495 27.68 -10.82 -0.69
C LEU A 495 26.53 -10.01 -1.28
N VAL A 496 25.29 -10.35 -0.92
CA VAL A 496 24.10 -9.61 -1.40
C VAL A 496 23.59 -8.75 -0.26
N ASP A 497 23.96 -7.47 -0.28
CA ASP A 497 23.52 -6.52 0.74
C ASP A 497 22.13 -5.96 0.44
N GLU A 498 21.43 -5.52 1.47
CA GLU A 498 20.03 -5.07 1.43
C GLU A 498 19.09 -6.12 0.79
N SER A 499 19.31 -7.41 1.08
CA SER A 499 18.53 -8.53 0.53
C SER A 499 17.03 -8.44 0.84
N SER A 500 16.64 -7.70 1.87
CA SER A 500 15.23 -7.39 2.16
C SER A 500 14.53 -6.53 1.08
N LEU A 501 15.30 -5.84 0.23
CA LEU A 501 14.79 -5.08 -0.92
C LEU A 501 14.80 -5.87 -2.23
N THR A 502 15.15 -7.14 -2.21
CA THR A 502 15.18 -8.02 -3.39
C THR A 502 13.82 -8.70 -3.56
N SER A 503 13.26 -8.70 -4.76
CA SER A 503 12.02 -9.42 -5.07
C SER A 503 12.26 -10.93 -5.18
N THR A 504 11.18 -11.72 -5.07
CA THR A 504 11.27 -13.20 -5.26
C THR A 504 11.87 -13.56 -6.62
N GLN A 505 11.47 -12.88 -7.68
CA GLN A 505 11.98 -13.14 -9.02
C GLN A 505 13.47 -12.86 -9.14
N GLN A 506 13.95 -11.72 -8.61
CA GLN A 506 15.37 -11.38 -8.62
C GLN A 506 16.20 -12.37 -7.79
N MET A 507 15.70 -12.77 -6.62
CA MET A 507 16.35 -13.74 -5.76
C MET A 507 16.47 -15.10 -6.46
N LYS A 508 15.37 -15.58 -7.06
CA LYS A 508 15.36 -16.81 -7.85
C LYS A 508 16.37 -16.76 -8.99
N GLU A 509 16.34 -15.73 -9.83
CA GLU A 509 17.27 -15.57 -10.96
C GLU A 509 18.74 -15.50 -10.52
N PHE A 510 19.01 -14.95 -9.35
CA PHE A 510 20.33 -14.90 -8.76
C PHE A 510 20.78 -16.28 -8.29
N LEU A 511 19.94 -16.99 -7.53
CA LEU A 511 20.25 -18.32 -7.00
C LEU A 511 20.35 -19.38 -8.10
N ASP A 512 19.57 -19.28 -9.18
CA ASP A 512 19.66 -20.15 -10.37
C ASP A 512 21.03 -20.07 -11.06
N ARG A 513 21.81 -19.00 -10.85
CA ARG A 513 23.16 -18.81 -11.43
C ARG A 513 24.28 -19.28 -10.52
N LEU A 514 23.95 -19.75 -9.31
CA LEU A 514 24.92 -20.12 -8.32
C LEU A 514 25.54 -21.48 -8.65
N GLY A 515 26.85 -21.52 -8.81
CA GLY A 515 27.61 -22.76 -9.05
C GLY A 515 27.75 -23.61 -7.78
N PRO A 516 28.07 -24.91 -7.90
CA PRO A 516 28.10 -25.86 -6.76
C PRO A 516 29.09 -25.52 -5.67
N GLN A 517 30.20 -24.83 -6.00
CA GLN A 517 31.28 -24.44 -5.07
C GLN A 517 31.21 -22.95 -4.70
N GLU A 518 30.24 -22.23 -5.26
CA GLU A 518 30.02 -20.82 -4.95
C GLU A 518 29.15 -20.68 -3.71
N ARG A 519 29.42 -19.67 -2.91
CA ARG A 519 28.67 -19.38 -1.67
C ARG A 519 28.03 -18.02 -1.76
N VAL A 520 26.92 -17.85 -1.08
CA VAL A 520 26.27 -16.55 -0.94
C VAL A 520 25.96 -16.25 0.53
N LEU A 521 26.28 -15.04 0.94
CA LEU A 521 25.81 -14.43 2.18
C LEU A 521 24.74 -13.39 1.82
N LEU A 522 23.50 -13.63 2.24
CA LEU A 522 22.38 -12.72 2.09
C LEU A 522 22.31 -11.81 3.32
N ILE A 523 22.49 -10.51 3.11
CA ILE A 523 22.55 -9.52 4.19
C ILE A 523 21.31 -8.63 4.13
N GLY A 524 20.60 -8.46 5.23
CA GLY A 524 19.41 -7.63 5.26
C GLY A 524 18.93 -7.28 6.65
N ASP A 525 17.80 -6.58 6.68
CA ASP A 525 17.05 -6.29 7.90
C ASP A 525 15.56 -6.40 7.60
N THR A 526 14.93 -7.46 8.06
CA THR A 526 13.49 -7.74 7.82
C THR A 526 12.56 -6.69 8.45
N ARG A 527 13.08 -5.82 9.32
CA ARG A 527 12.33 -4.71 9.95
C ARG A 527 12.38 -3.43 9.13
N GLN A 528 13.29 -3.31 8.16
CA GLN A 528 13.37 -2.18 7.24
C GLN A 528 12.39 -2.35 6.07
N HIS A 529 12.45 -1.44 5.08
CA HIS A 529 11.61 -1.54 3.89
C HIS A 529 11.82 -2.85 3.14
N GLN A 530 10.76 -3.32 2.52
CA GLN A 530 10.75 -4.48 1.63
C GLN A 530 10.86 -4.06 0.17
N ALA A 531 11.02 -5.04 -0.72
CA ALA A 531 11.04 -4.81 -2.16
C ALA A 531 9.77 -4.08 -2.64
N VAL A 532 9.92 -3.26 -3.68
CA VAL A 532 8.77 -2.66 -4.36
C VAL A 532 8.01 -3.73 -5.15
N ASP A 533 8.74 -4.62 -5.82
CA ASP A 533 8.18 -5.75 -6.56
C ASP A 533 7.79 -6.90 -5.62
N ALA A 534 7.07 -7.89 -6.14
CA ALA A 534 6.43 -8.95 -5.37
C ALA A 534 7.40 -9.81 -4.57
N GLY A 535 6.95 -10.20 -3.37
CA GLY A 535 7.59 -11.17 -2.50
C GLY A 535 8.49 -10.59 -1.39
N LYS A 536 8.92 -11.48 -0.49
CA LYS A 536 9.78 -11.20 0.67
C LYS A 536 10.82 -12.32 0.86
N PRO A 537 11.65 -12.64 -0.17
CA PRO A 537 12.44 -13.87 -0.19
C PRO A 537 13.44 -13.97 0.96
N PHE A 538 14.05 -12.87 1.43
CA PHE A 538 14.98 -12.90 2.54
C PHE A 538 14.32 -13.34 3.86
N GLU A 539 13.13 -12.83 4.16
CA GLU A 539 12.32 -13.24 5.31
C GLU A 539 11.85 -14.69 5.13
N GLN A 540 11.32 -15.04 3.94
CA GLN A 540 10.84 -16.37 3.62
C GLN A 540 11.92 -17.45 3.75
N LEU A 541 13.14 -17.18 3.34
CA LEU A 541 14.27 -18.12 3.49
C LEU A 541 14.63 -18.33 4.98
N GLN A 542 14.56 -17.28 5.81
CA GLN A 542 14.77 -17.41 7.26
C GLN A 542 13.69 -18.30 7.89
N ASP A 543 12.40 -18.04 7.54
CA ASP A 543 11.26 -18.84 8.02
C ASP A 543 11.35 -20.31 7.57
N ALA A 544 11.92 -20.55 6.38
CA ALA A 544 12.17 -21.89 5.84
C ALA A 544 13.44 -22.58 6.40
N GLY A 545 14.11 -22.00 7.38
CA GLY A 545 15.25 -22.60 8.09
C GLY A 545 16.63 -22.26 7.53
N MET A 546 16.80 -21.16 6.80
CA MET A 546 18.13 -20.63 6.45
C MET A 546 18.87 -20.22 7.72
N ARG A 547 20.07 -20.78 7.93
CA ARG A 547 20.94 -20.33 9.03
C ARG A 547 21.26 -18.87 8.86
N THR A 548 21.03 -18.08 9.91
CA THR A 548 21.13 -16.63 9.84
C THR A 548 21.81 -16.08 11.09
N ALA A 549 23.01 -15.58 10.92
CA ALA A 549 23.76 -14.89 11.96
C ALA A 549 23.08 -13.54 12.29
N GLN A 550 23.18 -13.11 13.55
CA GLN A 550 22.47 -11.95 14.07
C GLN A 550 23.41 -10.81 14.48
N LEU A 551 23.14 -9.59 14.01
CA LEU A 551 23.76 -8.37 14.50
C LEU A 551 22.67 -7.51 15.20
N ASP A 552 22.51 -7.73 16.48
CA ASP A 552 21.44 -7.16 17.32
C ASP A 552 21.89 -5.93 18.13
N GLN A 553 23.18 -5.64 18.20
CA GLN A 553 23.71 -4.52 18.94
C GLN A 553 23.82 -3.27 18.06
N ILE A 554 23.00 -2.26 18.33
CA ILE A 554 23.00 -0.99 17.61
C ILE A 554 24.15 -0.11 18.12
N VAL A 555 24.98 0.41 17.22
CA VAL A 555 26.15 1.27 17.54
C VAL A 555 26.07 2.67 16.92
N ARG A 556 25.07 2.94 16.09
CA ARG A 556 24.90 4.22 15.37
C ARG A 556 24.46 5.34 16.29
N GLN A 557 23.45 5.10 17.12
CA GLN A 557 22.90 6.11 18.03
C GLN A 557 23.89 6.43 19.12
N LYS A 558 24.21 7.72 19.27
CA LYS A 558 25.14 8.22 20.29
C LYS A 558 24.40 8.78 21.53
N ASP A 559 23.15 9.19 21.32
CA ASP A 559 22.27 9.59 22.41
C ASP A 559 21.58 8.35 23.03
N PRO A 560 21.74 8.06 24.32
CA PRO A 560 21.21 6.86 24.95
C PRO A 560 19.68 6.78 24.96
N GLU A 561 19.01 7.93 25.04
CA GLU A 561 17.54 7.97 25.07
C GLU A 561 16.96 7.74 23.68
N LEU A 562 17.61 8.27 22.63
CA LEU A 562 17.26 7.94 21.25
C LEU A 562 17.52 6.46 20.95
N LEU A 563 18.63 5.91 21.46
CA LEU A 563 18.96 4.49 21.29
C LEU A 563 17.82 3.59 21.80
N LYS A 564 17.33 3.82 23.02
CA LYS A 564 16.22 3.06 23.61
C LYS A 564 14.97 3.10 22.70
N ALA A 565 14.61 4.28 22.17
CA ALA A 565 13.47 4.40 21.28
C ALA A 565 13.69 3.61 19.98
N VAL A 566 14.89 3.66 19.38
CA VAL A 566 15.23 2.92 18.18
C VAL A 566 15.22 1.41 18.44
N GLU A 567 15.65 0.95 19.59
CA GLU A 567 15.60 -0.47 20.00
C GLU A 567 14.15 -0.97 20.11
N HIS A 568 13.23 -0.18 20.68
CA HIS A 568 11.80 -0.52 20.67
C HIS A 568 11.26 -0.65 19.23
N LEU A 569 11.59 0.30 18.37
CA LEU A 569 11.17 0.25 16.95
C LEU A 569 11.76 -0.97 16.23
N ALA A 570 13.02 -1.30 16.49
CA ALA A 570 13.69 -2.47 15.93
C ALA A 570 13.04 -3.80 16.36
N ARG A 571 12.44 -3.85 17.56
CA ARG A 571 11.68 -5.01 18.06
C ARG A 571 10.21 -5.01 17.63
N ASN A 572 9.80 -4.07 16.75
CA ASN A 572 8.41 -3.86 16.34
C ASN A 572 7.46 -3.41 17.47
N GLU A 573 8.02 -2.89 18.56
CA GLU A 573 7.31 -2.29 19.69
C GLU A 573 7.05 -0.80 19.39
N THR A 574 6.38 -0.54 18.25
CA THR A 574 6.27 0.82 17.68
C THR A 574 5.57 1.77 18.65
N GLN A 575 4.54 1.30 19.36
CA GLN A 575 3.82 2.12 20.30
C GLN A 575 4.73 2.57 21.45
N ALA A 576 5.53 1.67 22.03
CA ALA A 576 6.47 1.99 23.10
C ALA A 576 7.55 2.97 22.61
N GLY A 577 8.13 2.74 21.44
CA GLY A 577 9.16 3.60 20.86
C GLY A 577 8.66 5.03 20.58
N ILE A 578 7.46 5.19 20.01
CA ILE A 578 6.86 6.50 19.72
C ILE A 578 6.46 7.22 21.03
N SER A 579 5.85 6.50 21.99
CA SER A 579 5.50 7.08 23.31
C SER A 579 6.75 7.55 24.06
N LEU A 580 7.85 6.83 23.96
CA LEU A 580 9.12 7.24 24.54
C LEU A 580 9.65 8.53 23.88
N LEU A 581 9.65 8.64 22.56
CA LEU A 581 10.04 9.87 21.85
C LEU A 581 9.14 11.04 22.22
N GLN A 582 7.84 10.81 22.41
CA GLN A 582 6.90 11.82 22.86
C GLN A 582 7.22 12.31 24.28
N SER A 583 7.49 11.41 25.21
CA SER A 583 7.88 11.76 26.58
C SER A 583 9.21 12.52 26.67
N GLN A 584 10.09 12.32 25.68
CA GLN A 584 11.36 13.04 25.54
C GLN A 584 11.20 14.43 24.88
N GLY A 585 9.98 14.86 24.52
CA GLY A 585 9.73 16.13 23.84
C GLY A 585 10.18 16.13 22.36
N ARG A 586 10.38 14.96 21.75
CA ARG A 586 10.84 14.80 20.36
C ARG A 586 9.67 14.69 19.37
N VAL A 587 8.45 15.03 19.78
CA VAL A 587 7.25 15.04 18.94
C VAL A 587 6.57 16.39 19.06
N THR A 588 6.40 17.07 17.93
CA THR A 588 5.67 18.33 17.84
C THR A 588 4.38 18.11 17.07
N GLU A 589 3.25 18.48 17.68
CA GLU A 589 1.94 18.42 17.05
C GLU A 589 1.57 19.76 16.43
N LEU A 590 1.23 19.73 15.13
CA LEU A 590 0.77 20.87 14.34
C LEU A 590 -0.32 20.37 13.38
N SER A 591 -1.56 20.70 13.67
CA SER A 591 -2.73 20.22 12.94
C SER A 591 -2.77 20.67 11.48
N SER A 592 -2.30 21.90 11.21
CA SER A 592 -2.21 22.45 9.85
C SER A 592 -1.01 21.87 9.10
N PRO A 593 -1.20 21.29 7.89
CA PRO A 593 -0.11 20.83 7.04
C PRO A 593 0.88 21.96 6.69
N GLN A 594 0.38 23.17 6.42
CA GLN A 594 1.21 24.33 6.09
C GLN A 594 2.08 24.75 7.27
N GLU A 595 1.49 24.83 8.48
CA GLU A 595 2.24 25.17 9.70
C GLU A 595 3.29 24.08 10.02
N ARG A 596 2.97 22.83 9.83
CA ARG A 596 3.88 21.70 10.03
C ARG A 596 5.05 21.74 9.06
N ILE A 597 4.78 21.94 7.75
CA ILE A 597 5.82 22.07 6.74
C ILE A 597 6.69 23.31 6.98
N ALA A 598 6.10 24.44 7.34
CA ALA A 598 6.84 25.65 7.68
C ALA A 598 7.69 25.47 8.95
N ALA A 599 7.19 24.74 9.97
CA ALA A 599 7.96 24.44 11.17
C ALA A 599 9.18 23.55 10.85
N ILE A 600 9.01 22.49 10.05
CA ILE A 600 10.12 21.67 9.55
C ILE A 600 11.14 22.50 8.79
N ALA A 601 10.68 23.42 7.92
CA ALA A 601 11.54 24.27 7.12
C ALA A 601 12.37 25.23 7.98
N ARG A 602 11.75 25.91 8.96
CA ARG A 602 12.44 26.79 9.92
C ARG A 602 13.44 26.03 10.77
N ASP A 603 13.04 24.85 11.24
CA ASP A 603 13.91 24.02 12.07
C ASP A 603 15.14 23.54 11.28
N TYR A 604 14.94 23.12 10.03
CA TYR A 604 16.04 22.79 9.13
C TYR A 604 16.94 24.02 8.86
N ALA A 605 16.36 25.18 8.55
CA ALA A 605 17.10 26.39 8.25
C ALA A 605 17.93 26.91 9.43
N SER A 606 17.51 26.62 10.68
CA SER A 606 18.27 26.97 11.89
C SER A 606 19.56 26.15 12.05
N ASN A 607 19.60 24.92 11.51
CA ASN A 607 20.77 24.04 11.58
C ASN A 607 20.81 23.08 10.36
N PRO A 608 21.12 23.58 9.15
CA PRO A 608 21.06 22.78 7.93
C PRO A 608 22.20 21.76 7.80
N GLU A 609 23.31 22.00 8.52
CA GLU A 609 24.45 21.10 8.47
C GLU A 609 24.13 19.76 9.18
N LYS A 610 24.40 18.65 8.49
CA LYS A 610 24.19 17.29 9.02
C LYS A 610 22.74 17.00 9.50
N THR A 611 21.75 17.71 8.90
CA THR A 611 20.33 17.47 9.14
C THR A 611 19.68 16.85 7.90
N LEU A 612 18.90 15.80 8.09
CA LEU A 612 18.13 15.12 7.06
C LEU A 612 16.64 15.31 7.34
N ILE A 613 15.85 15.61 6.31
CA ILE A 613 14.39 15.60 6.41
C ILE A 613 13.86 14.36 5.73
N VAL A 614 13.00 13.59 6.42
CA VAL A 614 12.35 12.39 5.86
C VAL A 614 10.85 12.60 5.78
N SER A 615 10.28 12.30 4.60
CA SER A 615 8.86 12.42 4.32
C SER A 615 8.28 11.08 3.83
N PRO A 616 7.00 10.76 4.11
CA PRO A 616 6.40 9.50 3.69
C PRO A 616 6.21 9.39 2.18
N ASP A 617 5.92 10.48 1.50
CA ASP A 617 5.57 10.52 0.09
C ASP A 617 6.29 11.62 -0.70
N ASN A 618 6.19 11.55 -2.04
CA ASN A 618 6.83 12.50 -2.94
C ASN A 618 6.12 13.87 -3.01
N ALA A 619 4.84 13.96 -2.67
CA ALA A 619 4.12 15.22 -2.69
C ALA A 619 4.55 16.10 -1.51
N SER A 620 4.44 15.58 -0.28
CA SER A 620 4.92 16.27 0.93
C SER A 620 6.43 16.54 0.89
N ARG A 621 7.25 15.63 0.29
CA ARG A 621 8.67 15.89 0.06
C ARG A 621 8.91 17.13 -0.79
N ARG A 622 8.13 17.31 -1.87
CA ARG A 622 8.26 18.51 -2.74
C ARG A 622 7.88 19.79 -2.00
N ASP A 623 6.78 19.74 -1.25
CA ASP A 623 6.28 20.89 -0.50
C ASP A 623 7.27 21.31 0.58
N ILE A 624 7.86 20.34 1.30
CA ILE A 624 8.93 20.60 2.27
C ILE A 624 10.17 21.19 1.59
N ASN A 625 10.62 20.63 0.46
CA ASN A 625 11.77 21.18 -0.27
C ASN A 625 11.53 22.65 -0.68
N GLN A 626 10.33 22.99 -1.14
CA GLN A 626 9.98 24.34 -1.49
C GLN A 626 9.96 25.28 -0.27
N ALA A 627 9.38 24.83 0.85
CA ALA A 627 9.34 25.61 2.08
C ALA A 627 10.74 25.87 2.65
N VAL A 628 11.61 24.84 2.64
CA VAL A 628 13.02 24.98 3.07
C VAL A 628 13.75 26.02 2.21
N ARG A 629 13.56 26.02 0.89
CA ARG A 629 14.17 27.02 0.01
C ARG A 629 13.73 28.44 0.37
N ILE A 630 12.42 28.63 0.62
CA ILE A 630 11.88 29.95 1.01
C ILE A 630 12.57 30.44 2.29
N GLU A 631 12.69 29.60 3.31
CA GLU A 631 13.35 29.97 4.58
C GLU A 631 14.85 30.28 4.39
N LEU A 632 15.55 29.45 3.60
CA LEU A 632 16.97 29.65 3.32
C LEU A 632 17.24 30.91 2.45
N GLN A 633 16.34 31.27 1.53
CA GLN A 633 16.41 32.51 0.78
C GLN A 633 16.14 33.72 1.68
N ALA A 634 15.15 33.61 2.58
CA ALA A 634 14.83 34.68 3.53
C ALA A 634 15.98 34.95 4.50
N SER A 635 16.70 33.90 4.92
CA SER A 635 17.90 34.04 5.76
C SER A 635 19.16 34.48 5.00
N GLY A 636 19.12 34.55 3.66
CA GLY A 636 20.26 34.88 2.83
C GLY A 636 21.28 33.74 2.64
N ALA A 637 20.93 32.51 3.05
CA ALA A 637 21.77 31.33 2.84
C ALA A 637 21.77 30.84 1.38
N LEU A 638 20.78 31.24 0.59
CA LEU A 638 20.71 30.99 -0.85
C LEU A 638 20.80 32.26 -1.64
N GLY A 639 21.30 32.14 -2.88
CA GLY A 639 21.28 33.24 -3.85
C GLY A 639 19.86 33.74 -4.13
N LYS A 640 19.72 35.03 -4.41
CA LYS A 640 18.40 35.65 -4.69
C LYS A 640 17.88 35.36 -6.09
N GLU A 641 18.77 35.05 -7.03
CA GLU A 641 18.40 34.75 -8.41
C GLU A 641 17.97 33.30 -8.54
N ASN A 642 16.77 33.06 -9.07
CA ASN A 642 16.25 31.76 -9.39
C ASN A 642 16.40 31.51 -10.90
N VAL A 643 16.98 30.35 -11.24
CA VAL A 643 17.04 29.86 -12.62
C VAL A 643 16.18 28.58 -12.71
N SER A 644 15.28 28.57 -13.70
CA SER A 644 14.39 27.42 -13.90
C SER A 644 15.00 26.44 -14.89
N PHE A 645 15.08 25.15 -14.49
CA PHE A 645 15.50 24.05 -15.35
C PHE A 645 14.42 22.98 -15.46
N PRO A 646 14.25 22.32 -16.64
CA PRO A 646 13.37 21.17 -16.79
C PRO A 646 14.01 19.92 -16.20
N VAL A 647 13.52 19.46 -15.06
CA VAL A 647 13.98 18.21 -14.44
C VAL A 647 13.09 17.02 -14.79
N LEU A 648 13.67 15.83 -14.85
CA LEU A 648 12.96 14.58 -15.15
C LEU A 648 12.60 13.83 -13.86
N VAL A 649 11.29 13.67 -13.63
CA VAL A 649 10.75 12.93 -12.51
C VAL A 649 10.20 11.61 -13.01
N GLY A 650 10.69 10.48 -12.48
CA GLY A 650 10.28 9.14 -12.90
C GLY A 650 8.81 8.86 -12.63
N ARG A 651 8.12 8.26 -13.62
CA ARG A 651 6.75 7.75 -13.54
C ARG A 651 6.75 6.40 -12.81
N ASN A 652 7.04 6.40 -11.50
CA ASN A 652 7.11 5.19 -10.66
C ASN A 652 5.73 4.55 -10.41
N ASP A 653 4.67 5.24 -10.79
CA ASP A 653 3.30 4.74 -10.83
C ASP A 653 3.06 3.73 -11.96
N MET A 654 3.95 3.67 -12.95
CA MET A 654 3.84 2.78 -14.10
C MET A 654 4.58 1.46 -13.88
N THR A 655 3.85 0.35 -13.93
CA THR A 655 4.41 -1.00 -13.99
C THR A 655 4.92 -1.34 -15.39
N GLY A 656 5.49 -2.53 -15.59
CA GLY A 656 5.85 -3.05 -16.92
C GLY A 656 4.64 -3.12 -17.85
N ALA A 657 3.50 -3.60 -17.34
CA ALA A 657 2.24 -3.66 -18.06
C ALA A 657 1.71 -2.26 -18.44
N ASP A 658 1.82 -1.29 -17.52
CA ASP A 658 1.45 0.10 -17.81
C ASP A 658 2.29 0.71 -18.93
N ARG A 659 3.60 0.43 -18.95
CA ARG A 659 4.51 0.90 -20.01
C ARG A 659 4.24 0.28 -21.38
N ALA A 660 3.56 -0.85 -21.43
CA ALA A 660 3.12 -1.50 -22.66
C ALA A 660 1.77 -0.96 -23.18
N TRP A 661 1.15 0.00 -22.49
CA TRP A 661 -0.17 0.53 -22.83
C TRP A 661 -0.16 2.03 -23.12
N ALA A 662 -0.50 2.40 -24.38
CA ALA A 662 -0.45 3.79 -24.85
C ALA A 662 -1.29 4.77 -24.02
N ALA A 663 -2.43 4.34 -23.47
CA ALA A 663 -3.28 5.19 -22.63
C ALA A 663 -2.64 5.63 -21.31
N ARG A 664 -1.51 5.04 -20.90
CA ARG A 664 -0.77 5.41 -19.68
C ARG A 664 0.26 6.51 -19.93
N TYR A 665 0.53 6.84 -21.17
CA TYR A 665 1.43 7.93 -21.54
C TYR A 665 0.65 9.23 -21.70
N ASN A 666 1.25 10.34 -21.26
CA ASN A 666 0.69 11.66 -21.47
C ASN A 666 1.54 12.44 -22.50
N PRO A 667 0.92 13.26 -23.35
CA PRO A 667 1.69 14.24 -24.14
C PRO A 667 2.56 15.10 -23.20
N GLY A 668 3.84 15.24 -23.55
CA GLY A 668 4.87 15.89 -22.72
C GLY A 668 5.69 14.93 -21.85
N ASP A 669 5.29 13.67 -21.68
CA ASP A 669 6.14 12.68 -21.01
C ASP A 669 7.44 12.48 -21.83
N THR A 670 8.53 12.22 -21.13
CA THR A 670 9.83 11.91 -21.74
C THR A 670 10.09 10.42 -21.60
N VAL A 671 10.36 9.76 -22.73
CA VAL A 671 10.68 8.32 -22.79
C VAL A 671 12.17 8.14 -23.01
N GLN A 672 12.82 7.35 -22.15
CA GLN A 672 14.21 6.91 -22.32
C GLN A 672 14.21 5.48 -22.84
N TYR A 673 14.97 5.21 -23.89
CA TYR A 673 15.11 3.88 -24.51
C TYR A 673 16.37 3.18 -24.01
N ILE A 674 16.20 2.18 -23.12
CA ILE A 674 17.33 1.43 -22.56
C ILE A 674 17.97 0.52 -23.62
N ARG A 675 17.19 -0.05 -24.52
CA ARG A 675 17.64 -0.98 -25.59
C ARG A 675 17.68 -0.34 -26.96
N GLY A 676 16.81 0.62 -27.25
CA GLY A 676 16.65 1.22 -28.58
C GLY A 676 15.95 0.30 -29.59
N SER A 677 15.76 0.81 -30.82
CA SER A 677 15.21 0.09 -31.97
C SER A 677 15.76 0.69 -33.26
N GLU A 678 16.59 -0.04 -33.96
CA GLU A 678 17.15 0.40 -35.27
C GLU A 678 16.06 0.65 -36.31
N GLN A 679 15.02 -0.19 -36.37
CA GLN A 679 13.89 -0.06 -37.31
C GLN A 679 13.13 1.27 -37.13
N LEU A 680 13.10 1.78 -35.89
CA LEU A 680 12.42 3.02 -35.55
C LEU A 680 13.40 4.22 -35.48
N GLY A 681 14.68 4.01 -35.73
CA GLY A 681 15.71 5.03 -35.56
C GLY A 681 15.82 5.55 -34.11
N LEU A 682 15.48 4.74 -33.12
CA LEU A 682 15.56 5.04 -31.68
C LEU A 682 16.83 4.41 -31.12
N GLU A 683 17.82 5.21 -30.81
CA GLU A 683 19.10 4.70 -30.29
C GLU A 683 19.02 4.36 -28.79
N LYS A 684 19.90 3.47 -28.38
CA LYS A 684 20.07 3.09 -26.97
C LYS A 684 20.46 4.31 -26.12
N ASN A 685 19.86 4.45 -24.95
CA ASN A 685 20.07 5.53 -23.98
C ASN A 685 19.63 6.92 -24.47
N THR A 686 18.89 7.02 -25.58
CA THR A 686 18.33 8.31 -26.04
C THR A 686 16.98 8.61 -25.43
N TYR A 687 16.57 9.88 -25.54
CA TYR A 687 15.32 10.40 -25.04
C TYR A 687 14.45 10.90 -26.17
N ALA A 688 13.13 10.68 -26.06
CA ALA A 688 12.14 11.30 -26.94
C ALA A 688 10.94 11.78 -26.13
N THR A 689 10.25 12.81 -26.63
CA THR A 689 9.08 13.37 -25.95
C THR A 689 7.80 12.83 -26.58
N VAL A 690 6.86 12.36 -25.79
CA VAL A 690 5.54 11.94 -26.22
C VAL A 690 4.79 13.17 -26.75
N VAL A 691 4.36 13.13 -28.03
CA VAL A 691 3.60 14.21 -28.66
C VAL A 691 2.13 13.85 -28.81
N ALA A 692 1.81 12.57 -28.99
CA ALA A 692 0.44 12.10 -29.07
C ALA A 692 0.33 10.62 -28.64
N THR A 693 -0.86 10.24 -28.21
CA THR A 693 -1.22 8.85 -27.91
C THR A 693 -2.50 8.47 -28.65
N ASP A 694 -2.55 7.24 -29.14
CA ASP A 694 -3.74 6.62 -29.72
C ASP A 694 -4.03 5.32 -28.94
N PRO A 695 -4.84 5.41 -27.88
CA PRO A 695 -5.18 4.26 -27.05
C PRO A 695 -5.93 3.16 -27.80
N ALA A 696 -6.72 3.50 -28.82
CA ALA A 696 -7.53 2.56 -29.57
C ALA A 696 -6.66 1.58 -30.38
N ASN A 697 -5.57 2.08 -30.96
CA ASN A 697 -4.60 1.29 -31.74
C ASN A 697 -3.33 0.95 -30.94
N ASN A 698 -3.31 1.23 -29.65
CA ASN A 698 -2.16 1.09 -28.75
C ASN A 698 -0.88 1.73 -29.34
N ARG A 699 -0.95 2.99 -29.79
CA ARG A 699 0.18 3.70 -30.40
C ARG A 699 0.60 4.92 -29.59
N VAL A 700 1.90 5.09 -29.44
CA VAL A 700 2.53 6.28 -28.89
C VAL A 700 3.34 6.95 -30.00
N THR A 701 3.13 8.24 -30.20
CA THR A 701 3.93 9.05 -31.11
C THR A 701 4.88 9.89 -30.27
N VAL A 702 6.17 9.79 -30.56
CA VAL A 702 7.23 10.51 -29.87
C VAL A 702 8.00 11.40 -30.84
N ALA A 703 8.45 12.56 -30.38
CA ALA A 703 9.40 13.42 -31.10
C ALA A 703 10.81 13.18 -30.54
N ARG A 704 11.75 12.85 -31.43
CA ARG A 704 13.18 12.74 -31.13
C ARG A 704 13.81 14.12 -30.96
N ALA A 705 15.05 14.17 -30.49
CA ALA A 705 15.79 15.41 -30.30
C ALA A 705 16.02 16.20 -31.62
N ASP A 706 16.06 15.51 -32.78
CA ASP A 706 16.16 16.10 -34.11
C ASP A 706 14.81 16.55 -34.69
N GLY A 707 13.72 16.45 -33.91
CA GLY A 707 12.36 16.83 -34.31
C GLY A 707 11.60 15.79 -35.12
N VAL A 708 12.22 14.67 -35.50
CA VAL A 708 11.56 13.60 -36.23
C VAL A 708 10.54 12.89 -35.33
N GLN A 709 9.32 12.74 -35.79
CA GLN A 709 8.26 12.02 -35.08
C GLN A 709 8.23 10.55 -35.48
N VAL A 710 8.13 9.68 -34.47
CA VAL A 710 8.08 8.23 -34.63
C VAL A 710 6.88 7.70 -33.87
N ALA A 711 6.03 6.91 -34.53
CA ALA A 711 4.87 6.26 -33.93
C ALA A 711 5.09 4.75 -33.81
N TYR A 712 4.91 4.18 -32.64
CA TYR A 712 5.11 2.75 -32.41
C TYR A 712 4.09 2.20 -31.39
N ASP A 713 3.96 0.87 -31.38
CA ASP A 713 3.22 0.13 -30.37
C ASP A 713 4.13 -0.11 -29.14
N PRO A 714 3.81 0.45 -27.96
CA PRO A 714 4.65 0.30 -26.78
C PRO A 714 4.75 -1.17 -26.29
N GLN A 715 3.81 -2.04 -26.63
CA GLN A 715 3.89 -3.46 -26.29
C GLN A 715 5.06 -4.14 -27.01
N ARG A 716 5.40 -3.68 -28.21
CA ARG A 716 6.50 -4.24 -29.03
C ARG A 716 7.87 -3.65 -28.71
N LEU A 717 7.92 -2.51 -28.03
CA LEU A 717 9.16 -1.85 -27.66
C LEU A 717 9.33 -1.83 -26.12
N ARG A 718 9.83 -2.94 -25.60
CA ARG A 718 10.09 -3.09 -24.15
C ARG A 718 11.44 -2.48 -23.76
N GLY A 719 11.61 -2.20 -22.47
CA GLY A 719 12.85 -1.63 -21.94
C GLY A 719 12.90 -0.11 -22.10
N VAL A 720 11.82 0.55 -21.69
CA VAL A 720 11.72 2.01 -21.62
C VAL A 720 11.53 2.47 -20.19
N ASN A 721 12.08 3.63 -19.87
CA ASN A 721 11.72 4.40 -18.66
C ASN A 721 10.90 5.61 -19.09
N VAL A 722 9.91 5.96 -18.28
CA VAL A 722 9.02 7.09 -18.55
C VAL A 722 9.18 8.13 -17.45
N TYR A 723 9.31 9.39 -17.85
CA TYR A 723 9.49 10.52 -16.95
C TYR A 723 8.50 11.63 -17.29
N THR A 724 8.11 12.40 -16.28
CA THR A 724 7.44 13.68 -16.47
C THR A 724 8.47 14.79 -16.36
N SER A 725 8.49 15.70 -17.33
CA SER A 725 9.36 16.88 -17.29
C SER A 725 8.67 18.00 -16.50
N LEU A 726 9.29 18.45 -15.41
CA LEU A 726 8.74 19.48 -14.55
C LEU A 726 9.74 20.64 -14.42
N PRO A 727 9.30 21.92 -14.50
CA PRO A 727 10.15 23.03 -14.19
C PRO A 727 10.50 23.06 -12.70
N ARG A 728 11.76 23.30 -12.38
CA ARG A 728 12.28 23.51 -11.03
C ARG A 728 13.19 24.72 -11.00
N GLU A 729 13.02 25.53 -9.99
CA GLU A 729 13.86 26.70 -9.75
C GLU A 729 15.04 26.32 -8.85
N PHE A 730 16.23 26.79 -9.21
CA PHE A 730 17.45 26.61 -8.44
C PHE A 730 18.19 27.91 -8.29
N SER A 731 18.89 28.04 -7.17
CA SER A 731 19.77 29.20 -6.86
C SER A 731 21.14 28.68 -6.42
N THR A 732 22.15 29.55 -6.46
CA THR A 732 23.42 29.25 -5.82
C THR A 732 23.24 28.98 -4.33
N GLY A 733 23.85 27.93 -3.84
CA GLY A 733 23.69 27.42 -2.47
C GLY A 733 22.64 26.31 -2.33
N ASP A 734 21.76 26.09 -3.33
CA ASP A 734 20.75 25.02 -3.26
C ASP A 734 21.38 23.63 -3.10
N ARG A 735 20.76 22.81 -2.25
CA ARG A 735 21.10 21.40 -2.12
C ARG A 735 20.36 20.60 -3.17
N ILE A 736 21.07 19.83 -3.98
CA ILE A 736 20.50 18.96 -4.99
C ILE A 736 20.81 17.50 -4.72
N GLN A 737 20.00 16.65 -5.34
CA GLN A 737 20.16 15.19 -5.37
C GLN A 737 20.06 14.73 -6.83
N PHE A 738 21.02 13.93 -7.29
CA PHE A 738 20.90 13.23 -8.57
C PHE A 738 19.85 12.11 -8.48
N THR A 739 19.01 11.97 -9.52
CA THR A 739 17.90 11.03 -9.56
C THR A 739 18.14 9.87 -10.52
N HIS A 740 19.31 9.81 -11.14
CA HIS A 740 19.74 8.74 -12.04
C HIS A 740 21.27 8.63 -12.06
N ASN A 741 21.79 7.44 -12.38
CA ASN A 741 23.23 7.25 -12.55
C ASN A 741 23.73 7.92 -13.84
N ASN A 742 24.84 8.61 -13.77
CA ASN A 742 25.53 9.19 -14.94
C ASN A 742 27.02 8.83 -14.86
N LYS A 743 27.47 7.97 -15.78
CA LYS A 743 28.86 7.49 -15.81
C LYS A 743 29.84 8.57 -16.23
N ASP A 744 29.44 9.48 -17.11
CA ASP A 744 30.33 10.54 -17.63
C ASP A 744 30.65 11.59 -16.57
N LEU A 745 29.72 11.77 -15.63
CA LEU A 745 29.88 12.66 -14.47
C LEU A 745 30.37 11.92 -13.21
N ASP A 746 30.47 10.60 -13.28
CA ASP A 746 30.77 9.74 -12.12
C ASP A 746 29.83 10.03 -10.94
N VAL A 747 28.51 10.18 -11.21
CA VAL A 747 27.49 10.37 -10.18
C VAL A 747 26.47 9.23 -10.19
N HIS A 748 25.98 8.90 -9.02
CA HIS A 748 25.02 7.85 -8.81
C HIS A 748 23.64 8.40 -8.40
N ASN A 749 22.59 7.63 -8.62
CA ASN A 749 21.26 7.95 -8.11
C ASN A 749 21.30 8.14 -6.59
N ARG A 750 20.75 9.24 -6.11
CA ARG A 750 20.74 9.72 -4.71
C ARG A 750 22.04 10.35 -4.21
N ASP A 751 23.06 10.54 -5.04
CA ASP A 751 24.18 11.39 -4.67
C ASP A 751 23.72 12.83 -4.50
N ARG A 752 24.24 13.50 -3.46
CA ARG A 752 23.84 14.85 -3.07
C ARG A 752 25.02 15.81 -3.16
N GLY A 753 24.71 17.05 -3.41
CA GLY A 753 25.69 18.12 -3.43
C GLY A 753 25.02 19.48 -3.29
N ARG A 754 25.84 20.54 -3.25
CA ARG A 754 25.42 21.92 -3.17
C ARG A 754 25.85 22.66 -4.43
N ILE A 755 24.95 23.46 -5.00
CA ILE A 755 25.27 24.31 -6.16
C ILE A 755 26.20 25.43 -5.71
N GLU A 756 27.44 25.46 -6.25
CA GLU A 756 28.39 26.54 -6.02
C GLU A 756 28.22 27.68 -7.00
N ALA A 757 27.85 27.39 -8.26
CA ALA A 757 27.63 28.40 -9.29
C ALA A 757 26.61 27.92 -10.33
N ILE A 758 25.88 28.88 -10.90
CA ILE A 758 25.01 28.74 -12.06
C ILE A 758 25.50 29.67 -13.15
N GLY A 759 26.00 29.14 -14.27
CA GLY A 759 26.45 29.90 -15.42
C GLY A 759 25.30 30.32 -16.32
N ASN A 760 25.51 31.43 -17.08
CA ASN A 760 24.55 31.93 -18.07
C ASN A 760 24.31 30.95 -19.23
N ASP A 761 25.18 29.95 -19.40
CA ASP A 761 25.13 28.89 -20.40
C ASP A 761 24.44 27.60 -19.90
N ASN A 762 23.62 27.68 -18.86
CA ASN A 762 22.97 26.57 -18.16
C ASN A 762 23.93 25.60 -17.48
N ARG A 763 25.19 25.95 -17.30
CA ARG A 763 26.13 25.11 -16.57
C ARG A 763 25.97 25.25 -15.06
N LEU A 764 25.89 24.13 -14.40
CA LEU A 764 25.90 24.03 -12.95
C LEU A 764 27.25 23.51 -12.47
N THR A 765 27.84 24.19 -11.48
CA THR A 765 28.96 23.71 -10.68
C THR A 765 28.43 23.25 -9.35
N VAL A 766 28.61 21.96 -9.03
CA VAL A 766 28.07 21.32 -7.83
C VAL A 766 29.19 20.74 -7.00
N LYS A 767 29.31 21.15 -5.75
CA LYS A 767 30.17 20.53 -4.74
C LYS A 767 29.41 19.34 -4.13
N MET A 768 29.91 18.15 -4.37
CA MET A 768 29.32 16.92 -3.87
C MET A 768 29.62 16.72 -2.37
N ASP A 769 28.78 15.94 -1.66
CA ASP A 769 28.96 15.63 -0.24
C ASP A 769 30.25 14.83 0.03
N ASP A 770 30.78 14.11 -0.96
CA ASP A 770 32.07 13.40 -0.92
C ASP A 770 33.31 14.29 -1.16
N GLY A 771 33.10 15.58 -1.40
CA GLY A 771 34.14 16.59 -1.61
C GLY A 771 34.56 16.80 -3.07
N ARG A 772 34.09 16.02 -4.05
CA ARG A 772 34.32 16.23 -5.48
C ARG A 772 33.53 17.46 -5.99
N THR A 773 33.99 18.04 -7.08
CA THR A 773 33.23 19.07 -7.80
C THR A 773 32.81 18.51 -9.16
N VAL A 774 31.54 18.62 -9.48
CA VAL A 774 30.93 18.15 -10.72
C VAL A 774 30.39 19.34 -11.50
N ASN A 775 30.75 19.42 -12.80
CA ASN A 775 30.27 20.46 -13.71
C ASN A 775 29.43 19.82 -14.83
N PHE A 776 28.25 20.34 -15.07
CA PHE A 776 27.38 19.81 -16.12
C PHE A 776 26.43 20.85 -16.69
N ASP A 777 25.96 20.60 -17.92
CA ASP A 777 24.91 21.38 -18.59
C ASP A 777 23.54 20.86 -18.15
N ALA A 778 22.76 21.65 -17.42
CA ALA A 778 21.45 21.30 -16.91
C ALA A 778 20.38 21.10 -18.02
N ALA A 779 20.61 21.59 -19.24
CA ALA A 779 19.74 21.31 -20.37
C ALA A 779 19.90 19.87 -20.89
N ARG A 780 21.09 19.26 -20.70
CA ARG A 780 21.40 17.89 -21.10
C ARG A 780 21.23 16.89 -19.96
N VAL A 781 21.75 17.22 -18.79
CA VAL A 781 21.66 16.38 -17.59
C VAL A 781 20.46 16.87 -16.77
N ARG A 782 19.30 16.24 -16.96
CA ARG A 782 18.02 16.66 -16.36
C ARG A 782 17.58 15.79 -15.16
N HIS A 783 18.41 14.81 -14.77
CA HIS A 783 18.13 13.88 -13.68
C HIS A 783 18.68 14.38 -12.36
N PHE A 784 18.14 15.50 -11.87
CA PHE A 784 18.41 16.04 -10.53
C PHE A 784 17.17 16.74 -9.99
N ASP A 785 17.06 16.86 -8.67
CA ASP A 785 15.96 17.57 -7.98
C ASP A 785 16.51 18.15 -6.67
N HIS A 786 15.70 18.93 -5.93
CA HIS A 786 16.09 19.42 -4.61
C HIS A 786 16.38 18.26 -3.66
N GLY A 787 17.43 18.38 -2.87
CA GLY A 787 17.96 17.33 -1.98
C GLY A 787 17.85 17.62 -0.48
N TYR A 788 16.97 18.52 -0.03
CA TYR A 788 16.76 18.83 1.39
C TYR A 788 15.97 17.74 2.10
N ALA A 789 14.83 17.37 1.53
CA ALA A 789 13.99 16.29 2.00
C ALA A 789 14.05 15.09 1.06
N VAL A 790 14.03 13.88 1.65
CA VAL A 790 14.01 12.61 0.93
C VAL A 790 12.82 11.76 1.38
N THR A 791 12.43 10.77 0.57
CA THR A 791 11.46 9.77 1.04
C THR A 791 12.13 8.76 1.97
N SER A 792 11.35 8.06 2.80
CA SER A 792 11.86 7.04 3.70
C SER A 792 12.65 5.95 2.96
N HIS A 793 12.18 5.47 1.81
CA HIS A 793 12.93 4.54 0.97
C HIS A 793 14.27 5.12 0.48
N SER A 794 14.30 6.43 0.18
CA SER A 794 15.53 7.11 -0.24
C SER A 794 16.47 7.40 0.92
N SER A 795 15.97 7.44 2.15
CA SER A 795 16.76 7.63 3.36
C SER A 795 17.50 6.36 3.80
N GLN A 796 17.08 5.19 3.29
CA GLN A 796 17.76 3.93 3.58
C GLN A 796 19.23 4.02 3.16
N SER A 797 20.13 3.50 3.99
CA SER A 797 21.60 3.65 3.84
C SER A 797 22.17 5.07 4.07
N LEU A 798 21.34 6.07 4.51
CA LEU A 798 21.82 7.35 5.00
C LEU A 798 22.08 7.32 6.51
N THR A 799 22.94 8.21 6.99
CA THR A 799 23.14 8.49 8.41
C THR A 799 23.46 9.98 8.53
N GLU A 800 22.73 10.66 9.42
CA GLU A 800 22.97 12.07 9.73
C GLU A 800 22.94 12.28 11.24
N ASN A 801 23.48 13.41 11.69
CA ASN A 801 23.45 13.71 13.12
C ASN A 801 22.03 13.92 13.59
N ARG A 802 21.24 14.64 12.82
CA ARG A 802 19.86 15.01 13.13
C ARG A 802 18.90 14.62 12.02
N VAL A 803 17.72 14.15 12.40
CA VAL A 803 16.66 13.79 11.44
C VAL A 803 15.35 14.44 11.85
N LEU A 804 14.71 15.13 10.90
CA LEU A 804 13.37 15.69 11.03
C LEU A 804 12.42 14.80 10.23
N VAL A 805 11.36 14.30 10.84
CA VAL A 805 10.43 13.37 10.18
C VAL A 805 9.03 13.98 10.11
N ASN A 806 8.49 14.09 8.90
CA ASN A 806 7.10 14.46 8.67
C ASN A 806 6.21 13.21 8.77
N MET A 807 5.29 13.18 9.74
CA MET A 807 4.36 12.06 9.98
C MET A 807 2.93 12.58 10.03
N ASP A 808 2.29 12.69 8.85
CA ASP A 808 0.88 13.08 8.74
C ASP A 808 -0.02 11.86 8.92
N THR A 809 -0.77 11.78 10.02
CA THR A 809 -1.66 10.65 10.32
C THR A 809 -2.83 10.52 9.34
N ASN A 810 -3.10 11.55 8.51
CA ASN A 810 -4.05 11.50 7.42
C ASN A 810 -3.46 10.90 6.13
N SER A 811 -2.16 10.61 6.09
CA SER A 811 -1.54 9.88 4.98
C SER A 811 -2.06 8.44 4.91
N PHE A 812 -1.96 7.84 3.71
CA PHE A 812 -2.33 6.44 3.53
C PHE A 812 -1.61 5.53 4.54
N SER A 813 -2.35 4.61 5.16
CA SER A 813 -1.82 3.69 6.16
C SER A 813 -0.65 2.82 5.65
N GLU A 814 -0.57 2.62 4.35
CA GLU A 814 0.53 1.90 3.69
C GLU A 814 1.86 2.66 3.75
N LEU A 815 1.82 4.00 3.83
CA LEU A 815 3.00 4.86 3.92
C LEU A 815 3.45 5.09 5.36
N LEU A 816 2.50 5.13 6.31
CA LEU A 816 2.75 5.29 7.74
C LEU A 816 2.58 3.95 8.45
N ASN A 817 3.67 3.24 8.61
CA ASN A 817 3.72 1.90 9.18
C ASN A 817 4.97 1.71 10.08
N PRO A 818 5.12 0.58 10.79
CA PRO A 818 6.28 0.36 11.67
C PRO A 818 7.63 0.49 10.95
N ARG A 819 7.71 0.04 9.69
CA ARG A 819 8.95 0.10 8.88
C ARG A 819 9.34 1.54 8.57
N PHE A 820 8.34 2.38 8.23
CA PHE A 820 8.55 3.82 8.02
C PHE A 820 9.12 4.48 9.28
N ALA A 821 8.53 4.22 10.45
CA ALA A 821 8.99 4.77 11.72
C ALA A 821 10.43 4.33 12.02
N TYR A 822 10.69 3.03 11.96
CA TYR A 822 12.02 2.47 12.23
C TYR A 822 13.09 2.99 11.26
N VAL A 823 12.84 2.93 9.95
CA VAL A 823 13.81 3.39 8.96
C VAL A 823 14.10 4.87 9.14
N SER A 824 13.07 5.72 9.27
CA SER A 824 13.24 7.18 9.33
C SER A 824 14.01 7.61 10.58
N ILE A 825 13.60 7.13 11.75
CA ILE A 825 14.19 7.52 13.05
C ILE A 825 15.60 6.94 13.21
N SER A 826 15.84 5.71 12.76
CA SER A 826 17.16 5.08 12.86
C SER A 826 18.25 5.74 11.98
N ARG A 827 17.89 6.70 11.10
CA ARG A 827 18.89 7.50 10.35
C ARG A 827 19.64 8.49 11.21
N ALA A 828 19.06 8.91 12.34
CA ALA A 828 19.66 9.85 13.27
C ALA A 828 20.75 9.19 14.10
N SER A 829 21.90 9.86 14.26
CA SER A 829 22.95 9.42 15.19
C SER A 829 22.87 10.13 16.55
N GLN A 830 22.34 11.35 16.61
CA GLN A 830 22.28 12.15 17.83
C GLN A 830 20.87 12.59 18.18
N ASP A 831 20.06 13.05 17.19
CA ASP A 831 18.74 13.60 17.44
C ASP A 831 17.74 13.27 16.34
N ALA A 832 16.52 12.90 16.72
CA ALA A 832 15.40 12.71 15.81
C ALA A 832 14.17 13.47 16.33
N HIS A 833 13.55 14.28 15.46
CA HIS A 833 12.35 15.03 15.80
C HIS A 833 11.21 14.72 14.82
N ILE A 834 10.03 14.44 15.37
CA ILE A 834 8.81 14.10 14.64
C ILE A 834 7.87 15.29 14.61
N TYR A 835 7.36 15.62 13.44
CA TYR A 835 6.29 16.58 13.23
C TYR A 835 5.03 15.85 12.77
N THR A 836 3.96 15.95 13.54
CA THR A 836 2.69 15.26 13.25
C THR A 836 1.50 16.21 13.35
N ASN A 837 0.37 15.83 12.77
CA ASN A 837 -0.91 16.53 12.93
C ASN A 837 -1.71 16.03 14.14
N ASP A 838 -1.41 14.82 14.66
CA ASP A 838 -2.13 14.19 15.76
C ASP A 838 -1.17 13.25 16.51
N ALA A 839 -0.65 13.70 17.62
CA ALA A 839 0.27 12.95 18.46
C ALA A 839 -0.43 11.83 19.25
N ALA A 840 -1.72 11.98 19.53
CA ALA A 840 -2.48 11.01 20.32
C ALA A 840 -2.71 9.71 19.52
N THR A 841 -2.99 9.80 18.24
CA THR A 841 -3.24 8.62 17.40
C THR A 841 -2.00 8.13 16.65
N LEU A 842 -0.90 8.90 16.64
CA LEU A 842 0.31 8.61 15.88
C LEU A 842 0.86 7.20 16.15
N ALA A 843 1.02 6.85 17.41
CA ALA A 843 1.57 5.57 17.82
C ALA A 843 0.71 4.39 17.33
N GLN A 844 -0.61 4.50 17.44
CA GLN A 844 -1.55 3.50 16.94
C GLN A 844 -1.51 3.40 15.41
N ARG A 845 -1.49 4.52 14.69
CA ARG A 845 -1.40 4.55 13.22
C ARG A 845 -0.14 3.87 12.73
N LEU A 846 1.01 4.21 13.32
CA LEU A 846 2.30 3.60 12.98
C LEU A 846 2.41 2.12 13.37
N SER A 847 1.59 1.61 14.28
CA SER A 847 1.58 0.19 14.68
C SER A 847 0.81 -0.70 13.71
N THR A 848 0.09 -0.13 12.73
CA THR A 848 -0.63 -0.91 11.72
C THR A 848 0.38 -1.47 10.72
N GLY A 849 0.68 -2.77 10.84
CA GLY A 849 1.65 -3.45 9.99
C GLY A 849 1.11 -3.67 8.58
N VAL A 850 1.90 -3.23 7.58
CA VAL A 850 1.73 -3.63 6.18
C VAL A 850 3.00 -4.39 5.80
N THR A 851 2.85 -5.69 5.52
CA THR A 851 3.95 -6.55 5.08
C THR A 851 3.59 -7.21 3.76
N LYS A 852 4.58 -7.39 2.90
CA LYS A 852 4.44 -8.23 1.71
C LYS A 852 4.03 -9.64 2.15
N THR A 853 3.20 -10.26 1.33
CA THR A 853 2.73 -11.62 1.55
C THR A 853 3.54 -12.60 0.71
N SER A 854 3.70 -13.83 1.21
CA SER A 854 4.23 -14.95 0.45
C SER A 854 3.06 -15.84 0.03
N ALA A 855 3.09 -16.32 -1.21
CA ALA A 855 2.07 -17.24 -1.71
C ALA A 855 2.16 -18.61 -1.03
N LEU A 856 3.36 -19.08 -0.68
CA LEU A 856 3.56 -20.36 0.01
C LEU A 856 2.96 -20.38 1.41
N ASP A 857 3.04 -19.29 2.18
CA ASP A 857 2.49 -19.19 3.54
C ASP A 857 0.99 -19.53 3.60
N PHE A 858 0.27 -19.39 2.47
CA PHE A 858 -1.17 -19.64 2.37
C PHE A 858 -1.54 -20.81 1.47
N HIS A 859 -0.63 -21.27 0.62
CA HIS A 859 -0.89 -22.38 -0.30
C HIS A 859 -0.79 -23.74 0.43
N GLU A 860 0.17 -23.92 1.33
CA GLU A 860 0.33 -25.16 2.11
C GLU A 860 -0.83 -25.42 3.07
N ALA A 861 -1.48 -24.36 3.55
CA ALA A 861 -2.68 -24.47 4.39
C ALA A 861 -3.94 -24.92 3.62
N ALA A 862 -3.93 -24.88 2.28
CA ALA A 862 -5.08 -25.20 1.43
C ALA A 862 -5.03 -26.61 0.79
N VAL A 863 -3.89 -27.30 0.86
CA VAL A 863 -3.73 -28.65 0.28
C VAL A 863 -3.91 -29.69 1.41
N PRO A 864 -5.02 -30.44 1.48
CA PRO A 864 -5.08 -31.62 2.32
C PRO A 864 -4.09 -32.65 1.76
N ASP A 865 -3.25 -33.22 2.61
CA ASP A 865 -2.28 -34.25 2.26
C ASP A 865 -2.95 -35.38 1.43
N SER A 866 -2.69 -35.40 0.12
CA SER A 866 -3.24 -36.43 -0.80
C SER A 866 -2.34 -37.68 -0.95
N HIS A 867 -1.39 -37.85 -0.05
CA HIS A 867 -0.52 -39.04 -0.05
C HIS A 867 -0.57 -39.83 1.26
N SER A 868 -1.73 -40.38 1.57
CA SER A 868 -1.83 -41.67 2.32
C SER A 868 -3.28 -42.21 2.32
N GLN A 869 -3.70 -42.78 1.22
CA GLN A 869 -4.84 -43.70 1.26
C GLN A 869 -4.49 -45.02 0.58
N THR A 870 -4.06 -45.97 1.39
CA THR A 870 -4.38 -47.36 1.13
C THR A 870 -5.65 -47.71 1.92
N PRO A 871 -6.64 -48.37 1.32
CA PRO A 871 -7.90 -48.63 1.98
C PRO A 871 -7.74 -49.75 3.03
N LYS A 872 -8.21 -49.50 4.24
CA LYS A 872 -8.55 -50.54 5.17
C LYS A 872 -10.01 -50.42 5.60
N GLU A 873 -10.68 -51.56 5.50
CA GLU A 873 -12.09 -51.81 5.69
C GLU A 873 -12.66 -51.38 7.05
N HIS A 874 -13.92 -51.03 7.00
CA HIS A 874 -14.79 -50.70 8.13
C HIS A 874 -14.84 -51.81 9.20
N THR A 875 -14.74 -51.38 10.45
CA THR A 875 -15.59 -51.94 11.52
C THR A 875 -15.94 -50.81 12.49
N MET A 876 -17.22 -50.63 12.68
CA MET A 876 -17.80 -49.85 13.78
C MET A 876 -17.39 -50.49 15.10
N GLU A 877 -16.98 -49.68 16.07
CA GLU A 877 -17.53 -49.74 17.44
C GLU A 877 -16.84 -48.76 18.40
N GLN A 878 -17.72 -48.09 19.16
CA GLN A 878 -17.57 -47.64 20.54
C GLN A 878 -16.75 -46.40 20.90
N HIS A 879 -17.50 -45.47 21.44
CA HIS A 879 -17.10 -44.42 22.37
C HIS A 879 -16.10 -44.89 23.40
N ASN A 880 -14.98 -44.23 23.52
CA ASN A 880 -14.16 -44.34 24.70
C ASN A 880 -13.85 -42.93 25.22
N GLU A 881 -14.46 -42.60 26.33
CA GLU A 881 -14.10 -41.51 27.21
C GLU A 881 -12.64 -41.67 27.64
N LEU A 882 -11.79 -40.70 27.31
CA LEU A 882 -10.41 -40.69 27.78
C LEU A 882 -10.36 -40.41 29.29
N LYS A 883 -9.74 -41.32 30.02
CA LYS A 883 -9.55 -41.21 31.47
C LYS A 883 -8.65 -40.01 31.83
N PRO A 884 -8.84 -39.38 33.02
CA PRO A 884 -8.14 -38.18 33.46
C PRO A 884 -6.61 -38.28 33.53
N GLU A 885 -6.04 -39.47 33.49
CA GLU A 885 -4.58 -39.67 33.59
C GLU A 885 -3.81 -39.48 32.27
N GLN A 886 -4.48 -39.31 31.13
CA GLN A 886 -3.83 -39.05 29.84
C GLN A 886 -3.69 -37.58 29.49
N GLN A 887 -4.30 -36.66 30.25
CA GLN A 887 -4.18 -35.20 30.03
C GLN A 887 -2.89 -34.61 30.58
N SER A 888 -2.09 -35.33 31.36
CA SER A 888 -0.82 -34.85 31.93
C SER A 888 0.40 -34.98 31.01
N GLN A 889 0.23 -35.41 29.76
CA GLN A 889 1.33 -35.66 28.80
C GLN A 889 1.28 -34.80 27.52
N LEU A 890 0.65 -33.64 27.58
CA LEU A 890 0.82 -32.66 26.51
C LEU A 890 2.24 -32.09 26.55
N THR A 891 2.93 -32.15 25.42
CA THR A 891 4.24 -31.52 25.32
C THR A 891 4.12 -30.01 25.54
N PRO A 892 5.17 -29.31 26.01
CA PRO A 892 5.17 -27.86 26.20
C PRO A 892 4.71 -27.10 24.94
N GLU A 893 5.00 -27.61 23.75
CA GLU A 893 4.55 -27.05 22.45
C GLU A 893 3.06 -27.19 22.20
N GLN A 894 2.44 -28.28 22.60
CA GLN A 894 0.98 -28.46 22.48
C GLN A 894 0.22 -27.60 23.50
N ALA A 895 0.77 -27.43 24.70
CA ALA A 895 0.24 -26.52 25.69
C ALA A 895 0.38 -25.03 25.24
N GLU A 896 1.46 -24.69 24.56
CA GLU A 896 1.71 -23.37 23.97
C GLU A 896 0.77 -23.09 22.80
N ARG A 897 0.55 -24.08 21.92
CA ARG A 897 -0.38 -23.98 20.78
C ARG A 897 -1.83 -23.80 21.22
N ASN A 898 -2.24 -24.46 22.28
CA ASN A 898 -3.58 -24.28 22.88
C ASN A 898 -3.72 -22.91 23.59
N ARG A 899 -2.63 -22.34 24.10
CA ARG A 899 -2.60 -20.97 24.67
C ARG A 899 -2.73 -19.89 23.60
N GLN A 900 -2.07 -20.02 22.46
CA GLN A 900 -2.11 -19.03 21.38
C GLN A 900 -3.49 -18.85 20.73
N TYR A 901 -4.39 -19.81 20.89
CA TYR A 901 -5.74 -19.78 20.31
C TYR A 901 -6.86 -19.54 21.35
N SER A 902 -6.53 -19.25 22.62
CA SER A 902 -7.55 -18.91 23.61
C SER A 902 -7.92 -17.41 23.51
N PRO A 903 -9.18 -17.06 23.20
CA PRO A 903 -9.67 -15.68 23.21
C PRO A 903 -9.50 -14.97 24.55
N ILE A 904 -9.24 -15.70 25.58
CA ILE A 904 -9.22 -15.30 26.98
C ILE A 904 -7.91 -14.64 27.36
N GLU A 905 -6.78 -15.06 26.81
CA GLU A 905 -5.48 -14.44 27.10
C GLU A 905 -5.39 -12.99 26.62
N THR A 906 -6.07 -12.68 25.51
CA THR A 906 -6.12 -11.29 24.96
C THR A 906 -7.08 -10.41 25.76
N ALA A 907 -8.13 -10.97 26.35
CA ALA A 907 -9.12 -10.20 27.11
C ALA A 907 -8.71 -9.88 28.54
N LEU A 908 -7.81 -10.66 29.15
CA LEU A 908 -7.46 -10.58 30.56
C LEU A 908 -6.06 -10.13 30.86
N GLN A 909 -5.13 -10.17 29.88
CA GLN A 909 -3.71 -10.06 30.21
C GLN A 909 -3.36 -10.97 31.42
N THR A 910 -3.84 -12.22 31.36
CA THR A 910 -3.72 -13.16 32.48
C THR A 910 -2.28 -13.44 32.86
N GLU A 911 -1.35 -13.36 31.90
CA GLU A 911 0.09 -13.43 32.20
C GLU A 911 0.59 -12.22 32.98
N ALA A 912 0.03 -11.05 32.76
CA ALA A 912 0.38 -9.84 33.54
C ALA A 912 -0.04 -9.93 34.99
N HIS A 913 -1.04 -10.79 35.31
CA HIS A 913 -1.50 -11.07 36.67
C HIS A 913 -1.02 -12.41 37.23
N GLY A 914 -0.15 -13.13 36.49
CA GLY A 914 0.49 -14.35 36.97
C GLY A 914 -0.36 -15.62 36.95
N TYR A 915 -1.56 -15.60 36.37
CA TYR A 915 -2.41 -16.77 36.26
C TYR A 915 -1.94 -17.71 35.13
N LYS A 916 -1.99 -19.02 35.40
CA LYS A 916 -1.66 -20.05 34.40
C LYS A 916 -2.88 -20.90 34.09
N TRP A 917 -3.14 -21.11 32.81
CA TRP A 917 -4.18 -22.01 32.33
C TRP A 917 -3.96 -23.43 32.88
N GLN A 918 -5.02 -24.08 33.35
CA GLN A 918 -4.98 -25.41 33.94
C GLN A 918 -5.81 -26.43 33.16
N ARG A 919 -7.05 -26.06 32.86
CA ARG A 919 -7.99 -26.98 32.21
C ARG A 919 -9.18 -26.26 31.59
N GLU A 920 -9.86 -26.95 30.67
CA GLU A 920 -11.19 -26.62 30.17
C GLU A 920 -12.19 -27.68 30.58
N THR A 921 -13.37 -27.25 30.97
CA THR A 921 -14.50 -28.15 31.33
C THR A 921 -15.77 -27.47 30.88
N ASP A 922 -16.57 -28.11 30.02
CA ASP A 922 -17.84 -27.59 29.49
C ASP A 922 -17.73 -26.15 28.89
N GLY A 923 -16.62 -25.89 28.16
CA GLY A 923 -16.36 -24.58 27.55
C GLY A 923 -15.88 -23.48 28.51
N ILE A 924 -15.68 -23.84 29.82
CA ILE A 924 -15.13 -22.91 30.80
C ILE A 924 -13.63 -23.19 30.98
N HIS A 925 -12.81 -22.17 30.67
CA HIS A 925 -11.38 -22.22 30.88
C HIS A 925 -11.05 -21.82 32.33
N SER A 926 -10.29 -22.65 33.00
CA SER A 926 -9.88 -22.43 34.40
C SER A 926 -8.40 -22.09 34.48
N TYR A 927 -8.10 -20.99 35.12
CA TYR A 927 -6.74 -20.49 35.34
C TYR A 927 -6.42 -20.49 36.81
N GLN A 928 -5.20 -20.87 37.21
CA GLN A 928 -4.75 -20.85 38.59
C GLN A 928 -3.49 -20.01 38.75
N HIS A 929 -3.47 -19.15 39.75
CA HIS A 929 -2.27 -18.42 40.13
C HIS A 929 -1.33 -19.32 40.96
N PRO A 930 -0.09 -19.57 40.52
CA PRO A 930 0.81 -20.55 41.13
C PRO A 930 1.14 -20.27 42.59
N GLU A 931 1.29 -19.02 43.00
CA GLU A 931 1.68 -18.63 44.36
C GLU A 931 0.49 -18.53 45.32
N SER A 932 -0.62 -17.91 44.87
CA SER A 932 -1.80 -17.73 45.74
C SER A 932 -2.79 -18.90 45.67
N GLN A 933 -2.62 -19.85 44.74
CA GLN A 933 -3.51 -21.00 44.50
C GLN A 933 -4.96 -20.62 44.22
N ARG A 934 -5.23 -19.39 43.83
CA ARG A 934 -6.58 -18.88 43.51
C ARG A 934 -6.93 -19.20 42.06
N TRP A 935 -8.22 -19.31 41.76
CA TRP A 935 -8.74 -19.70 40.47
C TRP A 935 -9.54 -18.59 39.82
N LEU A 936 -9.42 -18.48 38.50
CA LEU A 936 -10.29 -17.71 37.61
C LEU A 936 -10.92 -18.66 36.61
N HIS A 937 -12.23 -18.53 36.36
CA HIS A 937 -13.00 -19.33 35.43
C HIS A 937 -13.66 -18.42 34.41
N ILE A 938 -13.52 -18.72 33.14
CA ILE A 938 -13.95 -17.84 32.03
C ILE A 938 -14.39 -18.69 30.86
N ASP A 939 -15.51 -18.34 30.20
CA ASP A 939 -15.94 -19.01 28.99
C ASP A 939 -15.29 -18.44 27.72
N ALA A 940 -15.61 -19.05 26.58
CA ALA A 940 -15.11 -18.64 25.26
C ALA A 940 -15.58 -17.23 24.84
N GLU A 941 -16.62 -16.69 25.44
CA GLU A 941 -17.18 -15.36 25.23
C GLU A 941 -16.56 -14.31 26.16
N GLY A 942 -15.68 -14.70 27.08
CA GLY A 942 -15.01 -13.82 28.03
C GLY A 942 -15.86 -13.48 29.27
N GLN A 943 -16.92 -14.26 29.53
CA GLN A 943 -17.74 -14.14 30.75
C GLN A 943 -17.01 -14.82 31.92
N PHE A 944 -16.95 -14.16 33.07
CA PHE A 944 -16.36 -14.70 34.31
C PHE A 944 -17.37 -15.50 35.11
N PHE A 945 -16.88 -16.55 35.76
CA PHE A 945 -17.66 -17.41 36.63
C PHE A 945 -16.99 -17.58 38.01
N ASP A 946 -17.81 -17.72 39.03
CA ASP A 946 -17.34 -18.10 40.36
C ASP A 946 -17.06 -19.64 40.46
N ARG A 947 -16.57 -20.08 41.61
CA ARG A 947 -16.29 -21.49 41.88
C ARG A 947 -17.54 -22.43 41.84
N HIS A 948 -18.74 -21.84 41.73
CA HIS A 948 -20.00 -22.54 41.64
C HIS A 948 -20.62 -22.45 40.22
N ALA A 949 -19.84 -22.04 39.23
CA ALA A 949 -20.23 -21.81 37.85
C ALA A 949 -21.36 -20.78 37.68
N GLN A 950 -21.47 -19.77 38.57
CA GLN A 950 -22.40 -18.67 38.41
C GLN A 950 -21.70 -17.47 37.75
N PRO A 951 -22.32 -16.83 36.74
CA PRO A 951 -21.73 -15.65 36.09
C PRO A 951 -21.51 -14.51 37.09
N ILE A 952 -20.32 -13.93 37.06
CA ILE A 952 -19.95 -12.77 37.90
C ILE A 952 -19.33 -11.66 37.03
N THR A 953 -19.27 -10.43 37.57
CA THR A 953 -18.58 -9.35 36.86
C THR A 953 -17.07 -9.58 36.90
N ARG A 954 -16.36 -8.96 35.97
CA ARG A 954 -14.89 -9.01 35.91
C ARG A 954 -14.26 -8.48 37.22
N GLU A 955 -14.81 -7.37 37.76
CA GLU A 955 -14.35 -6.79 39.02
C GLU A 955 -14.47 -7.78 40.18
N ASN A 956 -15.60 -8.43 40.31
CA ASN A 956 -15.85 -9.44 41.34
C ASN A 956 -14.94 -10.67 41.17
N ALA A 957 -14.68 -11.06 39.94
CA ALA A 957 -13.76 -12.17 39.64
C ALA A 957 -12.33 -11.83 40.05
N LEU A 958 -11.87 -10.62 39.73
CA LEU A 958 -10.54 -10.13 40.11
C LEU A 958 -10.43 -9.93 41.64
N GLU A 959 -11.47 -9.47 42.29
CA GLU A 959 -11.51 -9.34 43.77
C GLU A 959 -11.44 -10.70 44.44
N GLN A 960 -12.22 -11.68 43.99
CA GLN A 960 -12.13 -13.09 44.45
C GLN A 960 -10.74 -13.68 44.20
N ALA A 961 -10.09 -13.28 43.10
CA ALA A 961 -8.72 -13.62 42.80
C ALA A 961 -7.67 -12.85 43.61
N GLY A 962 -8.10 -11.87 44.40
CA GLY A 962 -7.22 -11.09 45.30
C GLY A 962 -6.53 -9.89 44.65
N HIS A 963 -7.04 -9.43 43.54
CA HIS A 963 -6.60 -8.18 42.92
C HIS A 963 -7.57 -7.06 43.24
N SER A 964 -7.09 -5.96 43.80
CA SER A 964 -7.93 -4.77 44.05
C SER A 964 -8.32 -4.10 42.76
N PRO A 965 -9.59 -3.76 42.53
CA PRO A 965 -10.05 -3.14 41.28
C PRO A 965 -9.49 -1.75 40.98
N THR A 966 -8.74 -1.15 41.90
CA THR A 966 -8.38 0.28 41.89
C THR A 966 -7.09 0.62 41.15
N GLN A 967 -6.32 -0.33 40.62
CA GLN A 967 -5.03 0.01 39.99
C GLN A 967 -5.00 -0.03 38.44
N SER A 968 -6.03 -0.48 37.75
CA SER A 968 -6.02 -0.55 36.28
C SER A 968 -6.98 0.39 35.54
N VAL A 969 -7.77 1.20 36.25
CA VAL A 969 -8.80 2.08 35.63
C VAL A 969 -8.41 3.57 35.68
N ALA A 970 -7.36 3.95 36.40
CA ALA A 970 -7.01 5.37 36.53
C ALA A 970 -6.15 5.96 35.41
N GLU A 971 -5.62 5.17 34.50
CA GLU A 971 -4.75 5.67 33.40
C GLU A 971 -5.43 5.81 32.03
N ASN A 972 -6.71 5.44 31.87
CA ASN A 972 -7.40 5.52 30.59
C ASN A 972 -8.64 6.44 30.55
N ALA A 973 -8.82 7.31 31.49
CA ALA A 973 -9.95 8.25 31.57
C ALA A 973 -9.55 9.71 31.33
N GLN A 974 -8.69 9.99 30.38
CA GLN A 974 -8.49 11.32 29.80
C GLN A 974 -8.38 11.22 28.28
N SER A 975 -9.54 11.06 27.63
CA SER A 975 -9.67 11.42 26.21
C SER A 975 -10.36 12.77 26.16
N PRO A 976 -9.79 13.75 25.45
CA PRO A 976 -10.43 15.04 25.26
C PRO A 976 -11.65 14.87 24.38
N THR A 977 -12.75 15.40 24.87
CA THR A 977 -14.01 15.55 24.18
C THR A 977 -13.86 16.39 22.91
N ASN A 978 -13.97 15.74 21.75
CA ASN A 978 -14.37 16.45 20.54
C ASN A 978 -15.88 16.23 20.33
N PRO A 979 -16.65 17.27 20.00
CA PRO A 979 -18.09 17.13 19.80
C PRO A 979 -18.34 16.15 18.65
N ALA A 980 -19.10 15.11 18.94
CA ALA A 980 -19.55 14.11 17.97
C ALA A 980 -20.37 14.78 16.88
N THR A 981 -19.71 15.21 15.82
CA THR A 981 -20.38 15.44 14.56
C THR A 981 -20.63 14.07 13.96
N THR A 982 -21.88 13.69 13.86
CA THR A 982 -22.30 12.46 13.18
C THR A 982 -21.86 12.58 11.71
N ILE A 983 -20.67 12.15 11.39
CA ILE A 983 -20.20 12.11 10.01
C ILE A 983 -20.89 10.93 9.38
N ASN A 984 -21.85 11.22 8.52
CA ASN A 984 -22.38 10.25 7.57
C ASN A 984 -21.27 9.89 6.59
N HIS A 985 -20.54 8.83 6.87
CA HIS A 985 -19.61 8.26 5.91
C HIS A 985 -20.42 7.56 4.82
N GLY A 986 -20.71 8.30 3.76
CA GLY A 986 -21.24 7.74 2.53
C GLY A 986 -20.11 7.15 1.69
N ILE A 987 -20.41 6.06 1.00
CA ILE A 987 -19.54 5.51 -0.06
C ILE A 987 -19.81 6.35 -1.30
N SER A 988 -18.82 7.14 -1.76
CA SER A 988 -18.92 7.84 -3.05
C SER A 988 -18.26 6.97 -4.12
N LEU A 989 -19.06 6.50 -5.08
CA LEU A 989 -18.68 5.63 -6.20
C LEU A 989 -18.60 6.42 -7.51
#